data_cddf72eb759e438d05e55d75761ff010
#
_entry.id   cddf72eb759e438d05e55d75761ff010
#
_cell.length_a   1.000
_cell.length_b   1.000
_cell.length_c   1.000
_cell.angle_alpha   90.00
_cell.angle_beta   90.00
_cell.angle_gamma   90.00
#
_symmetry.space_group_name_H-M   'P 1'
#
loop_
_entity.id
_entity.type
_entity.pdbx_description
1 polymer ?
#
loop_
_entity_poly.entity_id
_entity_poly.type
_entity_poly.pdbx_seq_one_letter_code
_entity_poly.pdbx_strand_id
1 'polypeptide(L)'
;MKNCIVLFLFLFGWCYSILSHPQYTFKRLTMSDGMVSNYIVDIIQDKQGYIWMASESGLCKFDGKDFTIYNIGNSAIGSNAQNVLYYNEADNTVWVGTQRDGISIFDCEKQTFITNGVPDMITRDVTDLSPAADGGIWIIHYHLGIDYYDNKTKEVTHYWAKDIKGLSGNFWCATDDGKGHLYVGLHKGGLAVIDIQKQTAKVYQYNPEDPYSLPNNTVRCIFISKTNAIWIGTDKGLALFNPHKEQFITFQNQQENPNSLLSNQINDIGESRDGKLWVCAHMGGVSILDLNDNVFTSPENMHFQNIRVTNDLHGISSPNAKCFLQDSFGNIWLGNYRGGVDFLSYNQPVFQTLAYNTLKDGTLTDKQVWGIALDNKSHIWLGGENEIAIFSADMKYQKILSLANKANPHTHVSTIFKDKNGILWLGLYKDGILTCDPSTEKITRIELEDKKADICCFYEENNKIWIGTQNGLYSYQNGKIAEEKGINEQLTDIMIHGIQRDRQGKLWLGTFGKGLIVFSPEGKRTMRFDTSNGMGSNAVNSLYIDSKGSLWAATRAGIAHISDTSNPKLEIYNHNQGLIDENVRSIIEDEKGNIWLSTNGGIAQWESDEKRFLNYTWHQGVPRGDFMDGSVCKDKNGYLFFGSQNGACYFNPEQTTEDIQIAPVKITGVKSYGNSDPSSKGTLAPIVNDKVDLSYQNSTFTVSFSVMDFSHTPQVEYAYTMEGLGKTWFETGDENRITFR
;
A
#
# COMPACT_ATOMS: atom_id res chain seq x y z
N MET A 1 -3.03 -72.49 -6.03
CA MET A 1 -3.97 -71.39 -5.80
C MET A 1 -3.21 -70.27 -5.11
N LYS A 2 -2.77 -69.27 -5.89
CA LYS A 2 -2.04 -68.11 -5.38
C LYS A 2 -3.03 -66.93 -5.26
N ASN A 3 -3.22 -66.45 -4.05
CA ASN A 3 -4.02 -65.28 -3.77
C ASN A 3 -3.20 -64.04 -4.13
N CYS A 4 -3.66 -63.26 -5.10
CA CYS A 4 -3.20 -61.88 -5.34
C CYS A 4 -3.99 -60.96 -4.43
N ILE A 5 -3.27 -60.32 -3.49
CA ILE A 5 -3.79 -59.19 -2.70
C ILE A 5 -3.48 -57.92 -3.54
N VAL A 6 -4.53 -57.29 -4.04
CA VAL A 6 -4.43 -55.96 -4.69
C VAL A 6 -4.53 -54.92 -3.58
N LEU A 7 -3.42 -54.21 -3.34
CA LEU A 7 -3.34 -53.10 -2.41
C LEU A 7 -3.80 -51.81 -3.16
N PHE A 8 -5.01 -51.34 -2.87
CA PHE A 8 -5.47 -50.01 -3.30
C PHE A 8 -4.87 -48.96 -2.39
N LEU A 9 -3.83 -48.29 -2.88
CA LEU A 9 -3.34 -47.03 -2.30
C LEU A 9 -4.29 -45.91 -2.70
N PHE A 10 -5.16 -45.49 -1.80
CA PHE A 10 -5.87 -44.22 -1.89
C PHE A 10 -4.89 -43.11 -1.58
N LEU A 11 -4.34 -42.48 -2.59
CA LEU A 11 -3.71 -41.18 -2.50
C LEU A 11 -4.82 -40.11 -2.36
N PHE A 12 -5.17 -39.79 -1.12
CA PHE A 12 -5.87 -38.57 -0.81
C PHE A 12 -4.90 -37.38 -1.10
N GLY A 13 -4.97 -36.85 -2.28
CA GLY A 13 -4.39 -35.54 -2.59
C GLY A 13 -5.15 -34.50 -1.77
N TRP A 14 -4.55 -34.05 -0.70
CA TRP A 14 -4.98 -32.84 -0.02
C TRP A 14 -4.66 -31.66 -0.96
N CYS A 15 -5.65 -31.22 -1.73
CA CYS A 15 -5.65 -29.89 -2.28
C CYS A 15 -5.75 -28.90 -1.11
N TYR A 16 -4.62 -28.49 -0.58
CA TYR A 16 -4.56 -27.22 0.12
C TYR A 16 -4.86 -26.12 -0.91
N SER A 17 -6.08 -25.63 -0.92
CA SER A 17 -6.36 -24.31 -1.47
C SER A 17 -5.58 -23.31 -0.60
N ILE A 18 -4.37 -23.00 -1.02
CA ILE A 18 -3.62 -21.88 -0.44
C ILE A 18 -4.38 -20.64 -0.89
N LEU A 19 -5.26 -20.13 -0.03
CA LEU A 19 -5.84 -18.82 -0.15
C LEU A 19 -4.67 -17.85 -0.29
N SER A 20 -4.58 -17.14 -1.42
CA SER A 20 -3.63 -16.05 -1.58
C SER A 20 -4.00 -14.99 -0.53
N HIS A 21 -3.14 -14.82 0.45
CA HIS A 21 -3.32 -13.77 1.43
C HIS A 21 -3.09 -12.44 0.70
N PRO A 22 -3.96 -11.44 0.86
CA PRO A 22 -3.72 -10.14 0.27
C PRO A 22 -2.36 -9.61 0.75
N GLN A 23 -1.55 -9.15 -0.19
CA GLN A 23 -0.25 -8.59 0.11
C GLN A 23 -0.46 -7.13 0.51
N TYR A 24 -0.37 -6.82 1.80
CA TYR A 24 -0.52 -5.46 2.31
C TYR A 24 0.69 -4.60 1.92
N THR A 25 0.45 -3.34 1.57
CA THR A 25 1.51 -2.37 1.27
C THR A 25 1.43 -1.22 2.27
N PHE A 26 2.49 -1.06 3.06
CA PHE A 26 2.57 -0.05 4.11
C PHE A 26 3.36 1.18 3.66
N LYS A 27 2.87 2.38 4.01
CA LYS A 27 3.67 3.60 4.03
C LYS A 27 4.29 3.75 5.42
N ARG A 28 5.51 4.26 5.50
CA ARG A 28 6.21 4.47 6.77
C ARG A 28 6.32 5.94 7.05
N LEU A 29 5.93 6.35 8.25
CA LEU A 29 6.11 7.69 8.77
C LEU A 29 7.11 7.65 9.92
N THR A 30 8.11 8.51 9.86
CA THR A 30 9.25 8.51 10.77
C THR A 30 9.68 9.94 11.14
N MET A 31 10.73 10.09 11.94
CA MET A 31 11.32 11.39 12.22
C MET A 31 11.82 12.12 10.95
N SER A 32 12.17 11.40 9.87
CA SER A 32 12.52 12.03 8.58
C SER A 32 11.34 12.69 7.89
N ASP A 33 10.13 12.30 8.25
CA ASP A 33 8.88 12.87 7.73
C ASP A 33 8.34 14.01 8.62
N GLY A 34 9.03 14.30 9.73
CA GLY A 34 8.68 15.41 10.64
C GLY A 34 8.11 14.97 11.99
N MET A 35 8.06 13.68 12.31
CA MET A 35 7.64 13.20 13.64
C MET A 35 8.68 13.55 14.72
N VAL A 36 8.21 13.69 15.96
CA VAL A 36 9.10 13.98 17.10
C VAL A 36 9.90 12.76 17.57
N SER A 37 9.39 11.56 17.35
CA SER A 37 10.01 10.29 17.75
C SER A 37 9.58 9.14 16.86
N ASN A 38 10.45 8.14 16.71
CA ASN A 38 10.09 6.84 16.11
C ASN A 38 9.55 5.83 17.14
N TYR A 39 9.47 6.21 18.42
CA TYR A 39 8.85 5.39 19.46
C TYR A 39 7.44 5.90 19.72
N ILE A 40 6.46 5.18 19.20
CA ILE A 40 5.03 5.51 19.34
C ILE A 40 4.40 4.63 20.41
N VAL A 41 3.69 5.26 21.32
CA VAL A 41 3.03 4.59 22.46
C VAL A 41 1.57 4.35 22.15
N ASP A 42 0.90 5.38 21.58
CA ASP A 42 -0.52 5.34 21.30
C ASP A 42 -0.88 6.26 20.13
N ILE A 43 -2.00 5.95 19.43
CA ILE A 43 -2.49 6.70 18.26
C ILE A 43 -4.01 6.80 18.37
N ILE A 44 -4.55 8.02 18.18
CA ILE A 44 -5.99 8.27 18.09
C ILE A 44 -6.32 9.20 16.92
N GLN A 45 -7.60 9.25 16.53
CA GLN A 45 -8.14 10.25 15.61
C GLN A 45 -9.16 11.14 16.32
N ASP A 46 -9.10 12.48 16.08
CA ASP A 46 -10.12 13.39 16.54
C ASP A 46 -11.29 13.53 15.53
N LYS A 47 -12.35 14.24 15.92
CA LYS A 47 -13.53 14.48 15.10
C LYS A 47 -13.24 15.29 13.83
N GLN A 48 -12.19 16.10 13.83
CA GLN A 48 -11.76 16.86 12.65
C GLN A 48 -10.98 16.00 11.66
N GLY A 49 -10.56 14.80 12.07
CA GLY A 49 -9.81 13.85 11.26
C GLY A 49 -8.31 13.87 11.48
N TYR A 50 -7.76 14.75 12.33
CA TYR A 50 -6.35 14.73 12.69
C TYR A 50 -5.95 13.45 13.39
N ILE A 51 -4.79 12.93 13.04
CA ILE A 51 -4.17 11.82 13.76
C ILE A 51 -3.24 12.35 14.84
N TRP A 52 -3.47 11.92 16.05
CA TRP A 52 -2.66 12.26 17.22
C TRP A 52 -1.81 11.06 17.60
N MET A 53 -0.53 11.28 17.86
CA MET A 53 0.44 10.23 18.16
C MET A 53 1.21 10.58 19.43
N ALA A 54 1.07 9.74 20.45
CA ALA A 54 1.83 9.85 21.69
C ALA A 54 3.20 9.21 21.57
N SER A 55 4.21 9.84 22.15
CA SER A 55 5.57 9.31 22.18
C SER A 55 6.28 9.60 23.52
N GLU A 56 7.52 9.11 23.65
CA GLU A 56 8.39 9.46 24.78
C GLU A 56 8.95 10.89 24.71
N SER A 57 8.88 11.55 23.55
CA SER A 57 9.54 12.84 23.30
C SER A 57 8.58 13.99 23.03
N GLY A 58 7.27 13.73 23.07
CA GLY A 58 6.21 14.71 22.85
C GLY A 58 5.02 14.13 22.09
N LEU A 59 4.03 14.99 21.87
CA LEU A 59 2.79 14.71 21.15
C LEU A 59 2.90 15.24 19.73
N CYS A 60 2.55 14.42 18.75
CA CYS A 60 2.41 14.82 17.35
C CYS A 60 0.93 14.90 16.97
N LYS A 61 0.56 15.96 16.25
CA LYS A 61 -0.71 16.09 15.52
C LYS A 61 -0.41 16.11 14.04
N PHE A 62 -1.01 15.21 13.27
CA PHE A 62 -0.77 15.03 11.83
C PHE A 62 -2.03 15.39 11.02
N ASP A 63 -1.87 16.19 9.97
CA ASP A 63 -2.97 16.64 9.10
C ASP A 63 -2.99 15.97 7.72
N GLY A 64 -2.13 14.96 7.52
CA GLY A 64 -1.96 14.27 6.25
C GLY A 64 -0.72 14.72 5.47
N LYS A 65 -0.19 15.91 5.73
CA LYS A 65 1.03 16.45 5.11
C LYS A 65 2.05 16.91 6.15
N ASP A 66 1.61 17.66 7.17
CA ASP A 66 2.47 18.29 8.16
C ASP A 66 2.26 17.74 9.56
N PHE A 67 3.35 17.68 10.35
CA PHE A 67 3.32 17.38 11.76
C PHE A 67 3.39 18.65 12.59
N THR A 68 2.44 18.82 13.52
CA THR A 68 2.55 19.80 14.60
C THR A 68 3.00 19.08 15.86
N ILE A 69 4.12 19.54 16.44
CA ILE A 69 4.74 18.91 17.62
C ILE A 69 4.45 19.74 18.85
N TYR A 70 3.99 19.08 19.93
CA TYR A 70 3.79 19.65 21.24
C TYR A 70 4.71 18.97 22.26
N ASN A 71 5.50 19.77 22.98
CA ASN A 71 6.39 19.35 24.05
C ASN A 71 6.50 20.43 25.12
N ILE A 72 7.14 20.11 26.25
CA ILE A 72 7.29 21.06 27.40
C ILE A 72 8.06 22.32 27.01
N GLY A 73 8.81 22.35 25.92
CA GLY A 73 9.57 23.51 25.45
C GLY A 73 8.77 24.49 24.60
N ASN A 74 7.63 24.06 24.03
CA ASN A 74 6.85 24.86 23.09
C ASN A 74 5.34 24.93 23.38
N SER A 75 4.88 24.24 24.41
CA SER A 75 3.46 24.17 24.77
C SER A 75 3.26 23.98 26.26
N ALA A 76 2.02 24.07 26.74
CA ALA A 76 1.67 23.84 28.13
C ALA A 76 1.35 22.35 28.45
N ILE A 77 1.87 21.42 27.64
CA ILE A 77 1.78 19.97 27.95
C ILE A 77 2.61 19.67 29.22
N GLY A 78 2.07 18.87 30.15
CA GLY A 78 2.71 18.58 31.40
C GLY A 78 3.98 17.73 31.32
N SER A 79 4.03 16.83 30.33
CA SER A 79 5.16 15.90 30.13
C SER A 79 5.41 15.57 28.68
N ASN A 80 6.67 15.31 28.32
CA ASN A 80 7.01 14.75 27.01
C ASN A 80 6.76 13.23 26.95
N ALA A 81 6.90 12.52 28.08
CA ALA A 81 6.71 11.08 28.15
C ALA A 81 5.23 10.75 28.38
N GLN A 82 4.61 10.21 27.37
CA GLN A 82 3.18 9.92 27.32
C GLN A 82 2.93 8.41 27.38
N ASN A 83 1.80 8.00 27.95
CA ASN A 83 1.40 6.60 28.08
C ASN A 83 0.18 6.26 27.23
N VAL A 84 -0.81 7.16 27.16
CA VAL A 84 -2.11 6.90 26.53
C VAL A 84 -2.72 8.19 26.02
N LEU A 85 -3.51 8.07 24.96
CA LEU A 85 -4.34 9.13 24.40
C LEU A 85 -5.83 8.75 24.47
N TYR A 86 -6.66 9.75 24.68
CA TYR A 86 -8.10 9.59 24.58
C TYR A 86 -8.72 10.82 23.92
N TYR A 87 -9.57 10.63 22.94
CA TYR A 87 -10.37 11.73 22.38
C TYR A 87 -11.73 11.77 23.04
N ASN A 88 -11.96 12.85 23.79
CA ASN A 88 -13.25 13.11 24.40
C ASN A 88 -14.17 13.84 23.42
N GLU A 89 -15.07 13.10 22.81
CA GLU A 89 -15.99 13.64 21.80
C GLU A 89 -16.98 14.66 22.41
N ALA A 90 -17.36 14.49 23.68
CA ALA A 90 -18.34 15.36 24.36
C ALA A 90 -17.85 16.81 24.45
N ASP A 91 -16.55 17.02 24.66
CA ASP A 91 -15.95 18.35 24.84
C ASP A 91 -15.03 18.74 23.68
N ASN A 92 -14.88 17.88 22.66
CA ASN A 92 -13.93 18.06 21.56
C ASN A 92 -12.49 18.32 22.07
N THR A 93 -12.01 17.46 22.98
CA THR A 93 -10.70 17.56 23.60
C THR A 93 -9.86 16.29 23.46
N VAL A 94 -8.56 16.44 23.34
CA VAL A 94 -7.59 15.32 23.37
C VAL A 94 -6.98 15.27 24.78
N TRP A 95 -7.11 14.12 25.41
CA TRP A 95 -6.57 13.82 26.74
C TRP A 95 -5.29 13.02 26.59
N VAL A 96 -4.25 13.44 27.28
CA VAL A 96 -2.92 12.85 27.23
C VAL A 96 -2.55 12.39 28.64
N GLY A 97 -2.63 11.08 28.88
CA GLY A 97 -2.21 10.48 30.14
C GLY A 97 -0.70 10.27 30.17
N THR A 98 -0.09 10.60 31.34
CA THR A 98 1.36 10.52 31.52
C THR A 98 1.73 9.67 32.73
N GLN A 99 2.99 9.26 32.80
CA GLN A 99 3.48 8.41 33.88
C GLN A 99 3.60 9.12 35.23
N ARG A 100 3.77 10.45 35.26
CA ARG A 100 4.07 11.18 36.54
C ARG A 100 3.40 12.54 36.66
N ASP A 101 2.89 13.08 35.55
CA ASP A 101 2.41 14.46 35.50
C ASP A 101 0.88 14.54 35.32
N GLY A 102 0.18 13.40 35.46
CA GLY A 102 -1.28 13.33 35.36
C GLY A 102 -1.76 13.40 33.92
N ILE A 103 -2.81 14.17 33.70
CA ILE A 103 -3.47 14.32 32.39
C ILE A 103 -3.31 15.75 31.89
N SER A 104 -2.82 15.88 30.68
CA SER A 104 -2.86 17.13 29.89
C SER A 104 -4.03 17.09 28.94
N ILE A 105 -4.83 18.15 28.85
CA ILE A 105 -6.01 18.24 28.01
C ILE A 105 -5.79 19.30 26.95
N PHE A 106 -5.90 18.92 25.68
CA PHE A 106 -5.84 19.83 24.55
C PHE A 106 -7.24 20.16 24.06
N ASP A 107 -7.59 21.43 24.01
CA ASP A 107 -8.85 21.94 23.46
C ASP A 107 -8.70 22.06 21.95
N CYS A 108 -9.42 21.22 21.19
CA CYS A 108 -9.34 21.17 19.74
C CYS A 108 -9.96 22.39 19.05
N GLU A 109 -10.85 23.12 19.71
CA GLU A 109 -11.38 24.37 19.16
C GLU A 109 -10.42 25.54 19.37
N LYS A 110 -9.90 25.69 20.60
CA LYS A 110 -8.98 26.78 20.93
C LYS A 110 -7.54 26.52 20.48
N GLN A 111 -7.23 25.29 20.05
CA GLN A 111 -5.87 24.85 19.65
C GLN A 111 -4.82 25.11 20.75
N THR A 112 -5.17 24.85 22.00
CA THR A 112 -4.31 25.09 23.16
C THR A 112 -4.56 24.09 24.27
N PHE A 113 -3.56 23.89 25.15
CA PHE A 113 -3.74 23.08 26.35
C PHE A 113 -4.52 23.84 27.41
N ILE A 114 -5.45 23.13 28.06
CA ILE A 114 -6.20 23.64 29.21
C ILE A 114 -5.28 23.59 30.42
N THR A 115 -5.06 24.74 31.05
CA THR A 115 -4.36 24.81 32.32
C THR A 115 -5.27 24.29 33.43
N ASN A 116 -4.76 23.42 34.29
CA ASN A 116 -5.47 22.77 35.42
C ASN A 116 -6.18 21.45 35.06
N GLY A 117 -5.84 20.75 34.03
CA GLY A 117 -6.16 19.34 33.75
C GLY A 117 -7.39 18.76 34.48
N VAL A 118 -7.31 17.51 34.88
CA VAL A 118 -8.30 16.88 35.77
C VAL A 118 -7.90 17.14 37.22
N PRO A 119 -8.69 17.90 38.01
CA PRO A 119 -8.39 18.11 39.40
C PRO A 119 -8.67 16.85 40.24
N ASP A 120 -8.00 16.70 41.35
CA ASP A 120 -8.32 15.71 42.38
C ASP A 120 -8.29 14.25 41.95
N MET A 121 -7.27 13.84 41.13
CA MET A 121 -7.03 12.43 40.78
C MET A 121 -6.40 11.65 41.95
N ILE A 122 -6.69 10.35 42.04
CA ILE A 122 -6.08 9.43 43.01
C ILE A 122 -4.54 9.51 42.98
N THR A 123 -3.97 9.45 41.77
CA THR A 123 -2.52 9.67 41.55
C THR A 123 -2.28 10.37 40.21
N ARG A 124 -1.02 10.76 39.93
CA ARG A 124 -0.60 11.32 38.65
C ARG A 124 0.00 10.28 37.68
N ASP A 125 0.01 9.02 38.07
CA ASP A 125 0.51 7.91 37.25
C ASP A 125 -0.64 7.27 36.48
N VAL A 126 -0.91 7.77 35.29
CA VAL A 126 -2.02 7.33 34.43
C VAL A 126 -1.52 6.29 33.43
N THR A 127 -2.09 5.09 33.50
CA THR A 127 -1.72 3.97 32.62
C THR A 127 -2.66 3.80 31.44
N ASP A 128 -3.96 4.14 31.64
CA ASP A 128 -4.97 4.00 30.59
C ASP A 128 -6.12 5.00 30.76
N LEU A 129 -6.80 5.32 29.67
CA LEU A 129 -8.00 6.15 29.59
C LEU A 129 -9.04 5.42 28.75
N SER A 130 -10.19 5.08 29.34
CA SER A 130 -11.22 4.28 28.68
C SER A 130 -12.58 4.98 28.71
N PRO A 131 -13.38 4.93 27.62
CA PRO A 131 -14.73 5.47 27.62
C PRO A 131 -15.62 4.71 28.60
N ALA A 132 -16.45 5.43 29.34
CA ALA A 132 -17.53 4.85 30.13
C ALA A 132 -18.83 4.82 29.31
N ALA A 133 -19.68 3.83 29.55
CA ALA A 133 -20.93 3.62 28.82
C ALA A 133 -21.94 4.78 28.90
N ASP A 134 -21.87 5.58 29.93
CA ASP A 134 -22.73 6.76 30.15
C ASP A 134 -22.15 8.06 29.56
N GLY A 135 -21.00 7.97 28.90
CA GLY A 135 -20.27 9.07 28.28
C GLY A 135 -19.25 9.74 29.18
N GLY A 136 -18.98 9.20 30.38
CA GLY A 136 -17.85 9.60 31.22
C GLY A 136 -16.53 8.97 30.77
N ILE A 137 -15.48 9.13 31.58
CA ILE A 137 -14.15 8.60 31.29
C ILE A 137 -13.62 7.86 32.50
N TRP A 138 -13.21 6.60 32.31
CA TRP A 138 -12.44 5.85 33.27
C TRP A 138 -10.95 6.23 33.16
N ILE A 139 -10.35 6.64 34.30
CA ILE A 139 -8.93 6.99 34.41
C ILE A 139 -8.26 5.92 35.24
N ILE A 140 -7.36 5.18 34.65
CA ILE A 140 -6.70 4.04 35.25
C ILE A 140 -5.34 4.49 35.77
N HIS A 141 -5.12 4.27 37.09
CA HIS A 141 -3.86 4.57 37.73
C HIS A 141 -3.07 3.29 37.98
N TYR A 142 -1.76 3.33 37.86
CA TYR A 142 -0.93 2.14 38.08
C TYR A 142 -1.11 1.58 39.49
N HIS A 143 -1.32 2.44 40.48
CA HIS A 143 -1.53 2.07 41.86
C HIS A 143 -2.82 2.68 42.42
N LEU A 144 -3.28 2.16 43.55
CA LEU A 144 -4.28 2.68 44.45
C LEU A 144 -5.73 2.60 44.00
N GLY A 145 -6.05 2.71 42.68
CA GLY A 145 -7.44 2.65 42.24
C GLY A 145 -7.68 3.19 40.85
N ILE A 146 -8.93 3.50 40.58
CA ILE A 146 -9.47 3.98 39.33
C ILE A 146 -10.32 5.21 39.59
N ASP A 147 -10.20 6.24 38.76
CA ASP A 147 -11.07 7.40 38.81
C ASP A 147 -12.12 7.32 37.71
N TYR A 148 -13.30 7.81 38.01
CA TYR A 148 -14.35 8.05 37.03
C TYR A 148 -14.58 9.56 36.92
N TYR A 149 -14.42 10.09 35.70
CA TYR A 149 -14.70 11.49 35.39
C TYR A 149 -16.05 11.61 34.69
N ASP A 150 -16.99 12.36 35.29
CA ASP A 150 -18.29 12.67 34.69
C ASP A 150 -18.17 13.87 33.74
N ASN A 151 -18.40 13.65 32.45
CA ASN A 151 -18.33 14.71 31.44
C ASN A 151 -19.38 15.81 31.61
N LYS A 152 -20.47 15.55 32.32
CA LYS A 152 -21.56 16.52 32.52
C LYS A 152 -21.32 17.41 33.71
N THR A 153 -20.97 16.80 34.87
CA THR A 153 -20.73 17.54 36.11
C THR A 153 -19.30 18.03 36.23
N LYS A 154 -18.37 17.46 35.47
CA LYS A 154 -16.91 17.70 35.59
C LYS A 154 -16.31 17.25 36.90
N GLU A 155 -16.99 16.37 37.62
CA GLU A 155 -16.56 15.83 38.92
C GLU A 155 -15.83 14.50 38.72
N VAL A 156 -14.93 14.21 39.69
CA VAL A 156 -14.19 12.94 39.74
C VAL A 156 -14.73 12.10 40.91
N THR A 157 -15.08 10.84 40.58
CA THR A 157 -15.44 9.85 41.62
C THR A 157 -14.30 8.83 41.76
N HIS A 158 -13.85 8.60 42.99
CA HIS A 158 -12.74 7.70 43.26
C HIS A 158 -13.20 6.28 43.57
N TYR A 159 -12.66 5.30 42.88
CA TYR A 159 -12.80 3.86 43.15
C TYR A 159 -11.47 3.33 43.72
N TRP A 160 -11.30 3.46 45.01
CA TRP A 160 -10.09 3.00 45.69
C TRP A 160 -10.03 1.47 45.71
N ALA A 161 -8.90 0.89 45.30
CA ALA A 161 -8.73 -0.58 45.26
C ALA A 161 -9.00 -1.22 46.64
N LYS A 162 -8.63 -0.57 47.75
CA LYS A 162 -8.86 -1.04 49.10
C LYS A 162 -10.35 -1.16 49.48
N ASP A 163 -11.22 -0.36 48.83
CA ASP A 163 -12.65 -0.29 49.14
C ASP A 163 -13.48 -1.23 48.25
N ILE A 164 -12.90 -1.76 47.17
CA ILE A 164 -13.53 -2.74 46.29
C ILE A 164 -13.20 -4.14 46.80
N LYS A 165 -14.19 -4.85 47.28
CA LYS A 165 -14.01 -6.20 47.84
C LYS A 165 -13.48 -7.16 46.77
N GLY A 166 -12.32 -7.74 47.02
CA GLY A 166 -11.67 -8.72 46.13
C GLY A 166 -10.69 -8.12 45.13
N LEU A 167 -10.53 -6.78 45.10
CA LEU A 167 -9.58 -6.11 44.20
C LEU A 167 -8.25 -5.85 44.89
N SER A 168 -7.16 -6.18 44.26
CA SER A 168 -5.78 -5.85 44.70
C SER A 168 -4.83 -5.94 43.50
N GLY A 169 -3.78 -5.13 43.53
CA GLY A 169 -2.73 -5.19 42.50
C GLY A 169 -2.44 -3.86 41.84
N ASN A 170 -1.70 -3.91 40.76
CA ASN A 170 -1.34 -2.77 39.90
C ASN A 170 -2.18 -2.83 38.64
N PHE A 171 -2.82 -1.74 38.29
CA PHE A 171 -3.73 -1.65 37.19
C PHE A 171 -2.99 -1.20 35.93
N TRP A 172 -3.33 -1.83 34.77
CA TRP A 172 -2.65 -1.55 33.51
C TRP A 172 -3.60 -0.97 32.47
N CYS A 173 -4.76 -1.59 32.28
CA CYS A 173 -5.78 -1.19 31.33
C CYS A 173 -7.18 -1.47 31.87
N ALA A 174 -8.21 -0.84 31.29
CA ALA A 174 -9.60 -1.19 31.59
C ALA A 174 -10.51 -1.00 30.37
N THR A 175 -11.64 -1.72 30.37
CA THR A 175 -12.67 -1.61 29.35
C THR A 175 -14.05 -1.81 29.98
N ASP A 176 -14.98 -0.89 29.73
CA ASP A 176 -16.38 -0.94 30.19
C ASP A 176 -17.23 -1.75 29.20
N ASP A 177 -18.03 -2.72 29.67
CA ASP A 177 -18.89 -3.54 28.80
C ASP A 177 -20.26 -2.91 28.47
N GLY A 178 -20.52 -1.73 29.03
CA GLY A 178 -21.82 -1.07 28.90
C GLY A 178 -22.97 -1.77 29.63
N LYS A 179 -22.67 -2.81 30.42
CA LYS A 179 -23.66 -3.61 31.16
C LYS A 179 -23.47 -3.55 32.66
N GLY A 180 -22.59 -2.64 33.11
CA GLY A 180 -22.29 -2.41 34.53
C GLY A 180 -21.05 -3.14 35.04
N HIS A 181 -20.22 -3.71 34.15
CA HIS A 181 -18.97 -4.33 34.53
C HIS A 181 -17.79 -3.58 33.90
N LEU A 182 -16.78 -3.32 34.71
CA LEU A 182 -15.49 -2.84 34.27
C LEU A 182 -14.49 -3.99 34.30
N TYR A 183 -13.96 -4.35 33.15
CA TYR A 183 -12.89 -5.33 32.99
C TYR A 183 -11.56 -4.64 33.18
N VAL A 184 -10.74 -5.06 34.10
CA VAL A 184 -9.49 -4.42 34.48
C VAL A 184 -8.33 -5.39 34.35
N GLY A 185 -7.37 -5.06 33.53
CA GLY A 185 -6.12 -5.79 33.40
C GLY A 185 -5.13 -5.43 34.49
N LEU A 186 -4.60 -6.44 35.16
CA LEU A 186 -3.64 -6.24 36.26
C LEU A 186 -2.23 -6.66 35.84
N HIS A 187 -1.24 -5.91 36.30
CA HIS A 187 0.17 -6.29 36.19
C HIS A 187 0.48 -7.37 37.23
N LYS A 188 0.67 -8.62 36.77
CA LYS A 188 0.88 -9.82 37.62
C LYS A 188 -0.28 -10.21 38.54
N GLY A 189 -1.46 -9.61 38.34
CA GLY A 189 -2.65 -9.87 39.15
C GLY A 189 -3.76 -10.67 38.46
N GLY A 190 -3.73 -10.78 37.14
CA GLY A 190 -4.76 -11.41 36.33
C GLY A 190 -5.76 -10.43 35.74
N LEU A 191 -6.98 -10.90 35.50
CA LEU A 191 -8.13 -10.10 35.05
C LEU A 191 -9.10 -9.90 36.21
N ALA A 192 -9.38 -8.64 36.57
CA ALA A 192 -10.44 -8.31 37.48
C ALA A 192 -11.70 -7.87 36.71
N VAL A 193 -12.85 -8.39 37.08
CA VAL A 193 -14.17 -7.96 36.60
C VAL A 193 -14.88 -7.29 37.76
N ILE A 194 -15.05 -5.97 37.69
CA ILE A 194 -15.64 -5.14 38.73
C ILE A 194 -17.11 -4.91 38.42
N ASP A 195 -18.03 -5.30 39.32
CA ASP A 195 -19.41 -4.84 39.33
C ASP A 195 -19.42 -3.42 39.92
N ILE A 196 -19.66 -2.45 39.03
CA ILE A 196 -19.55 -1.01 39.40
C ILE A 196 -20.57 -0.62 40.47
N GLN A 197 -21.77 -1.18 40.43
CA GLN A 197 -22.85 -0.84 41.39
C GLN A 197 -22.60 -1.48 42.75
N LYS A 198 -22.13 -2.73 42.78
CA LYS A 198 -21.89 -3.45 44.04
C LYS A 198 -20.53 -3.16 44.66
N GLN A 199 -19.63 -2.55 43.91
CA GLN A 199 -18.24 -2.33 44.29
C GLN A 199 -17.55 -3.64 44.76
N THR A 200 -17.74 -4.69 43.96
CA THR A 200 -17.11 -6.00 44.18
C THR A 200 -16.37 -6.43 42.91
N ALA A 201 -15.23 -7.09 43.09
CA ALA A 201 -14.43 -7.61 42.02
C ALA A 201 -14.33 -9.14 42.06
N LYS A 202 -14.41 -9.79 40.93
CA LYS A 202 -13.99 -11.18 40.71
C LYS A 202 -12.72 -11.19 39.90
N VAL A 203 -11.69 -11.86 40.45
CA VAL A 203 -10.37 -11.91 39.82
C VAL A 203 -10.12 -13.29 39.23
N TYR A 204 -9.75 -13.34 37.97
CA TYR A 204 -9.36 -14.53 37.22
C TYR A 204 -7.84 -14.56 37.06
N GLN A 205 -7.23 -15.70 37.41
CA GLN A 205 -5.77 -15.87 37.37
C GLN A 205 -5.37 -17.11 36.59
N TYR A 206 -4.12 -17.17 36.21
CA TYR A 206 -3.51 -18.36 35.63
C TYR A 206 -3.49 -19.50 36.66
N ASN A 207 -3.97 -20.67 36.23
CA ASN A 207 -3.90 -21.91 37.00
C ASN A 207 -3.34 -23.00 36.07
N PRO A 208 -2.15 -23.57 36.35
CA PRO A 208 -1.55 -24.63 35.50
C PRO A 208 -2.36 -25.92 35.44
N GLU A 209 -3.24 -26.18 36.41
CA GLU A 209 -4.09 -27.39 36.46
C GLU A 209 -5.39 -27.19 35.65
N ASP A 210 -5.72 -25.97 35.26
CA ASP A 210 -6.94 -25.66 34.52
C ASP A 210 -6.60 -25.10 33.11
N PRO A 211 -6.78 -25.88 32.03
CA PRO A 211 -6.50 -25.43 30.67
C PRO A 211 -7.42 -24.31 30.19
N TYR A 212 -8.53 -24.05 30.87
CA TYR A 212 -9.46 -22.96 30.57
C TYR A 212 -9.25 -21.73 31.44
N SER A 213 -8.18 -21.70 32.23
CA SER A 213 -7.80 -20.50 33.00
C SER A 213 -7.12 -19.44 32.12
N LEU A 214 -6.95 -18.24 32.68
CA LEU A 214 -6.21 -17.16 32.02
C LEU A 214 -4.76 -17.60 31.71
N PRO A 215 -4.21 -17.37 30.48
CA PRO A 215 -2.88 -17.89 30.10
C PRO A 215 -1.71 -17.26 30.87
N ASN A 216 -1.90 -16.05 31.40
CA ASN A 216 -0.88 -15.37 32.21
C ASN A 216 -1.49 -14.30 33.12
N ASN A 217 -0.88 -14.06 34.27
CA ASN A 217 -1.35 -13.05 35.23
C ASN A 217 -0.99 -11.60 34.87
N THR A 218 -0.22 -11.33 33.83
CA THR A 218 0.00 -9.98 33.31
C THR A 218 -0.94 -9.77 32.13
N VAL A 219 -1.99 -8.98 32.34
CA VAL A 219 -2.93 -8.54 31.32
C VAL A 219 -2.51 -7.16 30.83
N ARG A 220 -2.26 -7.04 29.52
CA ARG A 220 -1.73 -5.81 28.89
C ARG A 220 -2.80 -4.97 28.23
N CYS A 221 -3.77 -5.61 27.59
CA CYS A 221 -4.86 -4.94 26.89
C CYS A 221 -6.12 -5.78 26.96
N ILE A 222 -7.27 -5.13 26.86
CA ILE A 222 -8.60 -5.74 26.84
C ILE A 222 -9.37 -5.08 25.70
N PHE A 223 -9.96 -5.88 24.84
CA PHE A 223 -10.75 -5.40 23.72
C PHE A 223 -12.09 -6.13 23.65
N ILE A 224 -13.19 -5.39 23.52
CA ILE A 224 -14.53 -5.92 23.31
C ILE A 224 -14.90 -5.68 21.85
N SER A 225 -15.06 -6.78 21.08
CA SER A 225 -15.40 -6.70 19.66
C SER A 225 -16.85 -6.25 19.44
N LYS A 226 -17.19 -5.85 18.20
CA LYS A 226 -18.57 -5.52 17.79
C LYS A 226 -19.58 -6.66 18.04
N THR A 227 -19.09 -7.91 18.08
CA THR A 227 -19.89 -9.09 18.42
C THR A 227 -19.95 -9.38 19.94
N ASN A 228 -19.46 -8.47 20.77
CA ASN A 228 -19.33 -8.60 22.23
C ASN A 228 -18.39 -9.74 22.67
N ALA A 229 -17.47 -10.18 21.83
CA ALA A 229 -16.42 -11.10 22.24
C ALA A 229 -15.33 -10.33 23.00
N ILE A 230 -14.94 -10.84 24.18
CA ILE A 230 -13.98 -10.19 25.07
C ILE A 230 -12.61 -10.80 24.85
N TRP A 231 -11.71 -10.05 24.24
CA TRP A 231 -10.34 -10.43 23.93
C TRP A 231 -9.37 -9.86 24.94
N ILE A 232 -8.43 -10.66 25.39
CA ILE A 232 -7.49 -10.30 26.44
C ILE A 232 -6.06 -10.60 25.96
N GLY A 233 -5.26 -9.57 25.84
CA GLY A 233 -3.84 -9.67 25.54
C GLY A 233 -3.02 -9.85 26.80
N THR A 234 -2.17 -10.88 26.82
CA THR A 234 -1.30 -11.19 27.96
C THR A 234 0.17 -11.32 27.57
N ASP A 235 1.06 -11.55 28.55
CA ASP A 235 2.47 -11.88 28.30
C ASP A 235 2.68 -13.31 27.75
N LYS A 236 1.65 -14.18 27.75
CA LYS A 236 1.76 -15.58 27.31
C LYS A 236 0.64 -15.99 26.35
N GLY A 237 0.11 -15.09 25.57
CA GLY A 237 -0.85 -15.36 24.50
C GLY A 237 -2.05 -14.43 24.54
N LEU A 238 -2.88 -14.62 23.52
CA LEU A 238 -4.19 -14.00 23.38
C LEU A 238 -5.24 -14.92 23.98
N ALA A 239 -6.16 -14.39 24.77
CA ALA A 239 -7.27 -15.16 25.34
C ALA A 239 -8.61 -14.58 24.91
N LEU A 240 -9.57 -15.45 24.60
CA LEU A 240 -10.97 -15.13 24.42
C LEU A 240 -11.73 -15.54 25.67
N PHE A 241 -12.33 -14.58 26.35
CA PHE A 241 -13.06 -14.83 27.61
C PHE A 241 -14.54 -15.08 27.35
N ASN A 242 -15.06 -16.17 27.90
CA ASN A 242 -16.50 -16.45 27.96
C ASN A 242 -17.03 -16.17 29.37
N PRO A 243 -17.72 -15.05 29.60
CA PRO A 243 -18.18 -14.65 30.94
C PRO A 243 -19.29 -15.59 31.49
N HIS A 244 -20.07 -16.25 30.63
CA HIS A 244 -21.13 -17.19 31.07
C HIS A 244 -20.57 -18.51 31.60
N LYS A 245 -19.46 -18.98 31.01
CA LYS A 245 -18.78 -20.22 31.45
C LYS A 245 -17.62 -19.91 32.39
N GLU A 246 -17.21 -18.68 32.50
CA GLU A 246 -16.02 -18.21 33.23
C GLU A 246 -14.72 -18.90 32.74
N GLN A 247 -14.63 -19.13 31.44
CA GLN A 247 -13.55 -19.88 30.80
C GLN A 247 -12.84 -19.04 29.76
N PHE A 248 -11.57 -19.33 29.57
CA PHE A 248 -10.72 -18.72 28.55
C PHE A 248 -10.35 -19.73 27.46
N ILE A 249 -10.43 -19.30 26.21
CA ILE A 249 -9.85 -19.99 25.07
C ILE A 249 -8.54 -19.29 24.75
N THR A 250 -7.43 -20.02 24.75
CA THR A 250 -6.10 -19.43 24.60
C THR A 250 -5.50 -19.72 23.24
N PHE A 251 -4.98 -18.67 22.61
CA PHE A 251 -4.21 -18.73 21.37
C PHE A 251 -2.75 -18.38 21.68
N GLN A 252 -1.82 -19.19 21.17
CA GLN A 252 -0.38 -19.02 21.40
C GLN A 252 0.43 -19.21 20.12
N ASN A 253 1.66 -18.71 20.13
CA ASN A 253 2.64 -19.00 19.09
C ASN A 253 3.01 -20.48 19.14
N GLN A 254 2.99 -21.12 17.97
CA GLN A 254 3.41 -22.51 17.75
C GLN A 254 4.44 -22.51 16.62
N GLN A 255 5.68 -22.86 16.92
CA GLN A 255 6.80 -22.78 15.96
C GLN A 255 6.55 -23.54 14.66
N GLU A 256 5.87 -24.69 14.75
CA GLU A 256 5.56 -25.57 13.60
C GLU A 256 4.30 -25.13 12.83
N ASN A 257 3.52 -24.17 13.36
CA ASN A 257 2.28 -23.72 12.75
C ASN A 257 2.40 -22.27 12.26
N PRO A 258 2.57 -22.03 10.95
CA PRO A 258 2.70 -20.67 10.39
C PRO A 258 1.43 -19.82 10.55
N ASN A 259 0.28 -20.45 10.81
CA ASN A 259 -1.02 -19.79 11.01
C ASN A 259 -1.34 -19.58 12.49
N SER A 260 -0.39 -19.79 13.40
CA SER A 260 -0.50 -19.40 14.81
C SER A 260 -0.07 -17.94 15.02
N LEU A 261 -0.27 -17.41 16.24
CA LEU A 261 0.24 -16.08 16.61
C LEU A 261 1.75 -15.94 16.36
N LEU A 262 2.19 -14.77 15.97
CA LEU A 262 3.64 -14.47 15.77
C LEU A 262 4.42 -14.41 17.08
N SER A 263 3.78 -13.96 18.17
CA SER A 263 4.37 -13.85 19.51
C SER A 263 3.31 -14.02 20.57
N ASN A 264 3.74 -14.45 21.74
CA ASN A 264 2.84 -14.62 22.89
C ASN A 264 2.67 -13.34 23.73
N GLN A 265 3.51 -12.31 23.53
CA GLN A 265 3.41 -11.08 24.27
C GLN A 265 2.59 -10.06 23.47
N ILE A 266 1.34 -9.87 23.85
CA ILE A 266 0.37 -9.03 23.14
C ILE A 266 0.43 -7.62 23.75
N ASN A 267 0.59 -6.61 22.90
CA ASN A 267 0.63 -5.21 23.30
C ASN A 267 -0.73 -4.52 23.17
N ASP A 268 -1.43 -4.78 22.03
CA ASP A 268 -2.70 -4.13 21.74
C ASP A 268 -3.56 -4.98 20.80
N ILE A 269 -4.86 -4.74 20.80
CA ILE A 269 -5.86 -5.48 20.02
C ILE A 269 -6.89 -4.47 19.49
N GLY A 270 -7.21 -4.58 18.20
CA GLY A 270 -8.27 -3.79 17.59
C GLY A 270 -9.04 -4.57 16.53
N GLU A 271 -10.20 -4.07 16.15
CA GLU A 271 -11.06 -4.66 15.11
C GLU A 271 -11.23 -3.70 13.96
N SER A 272 -10.95 -4.16 12.74
CA SER A 272 -11.19 -3.38 11.53
C SER A 272 -12.66 -3.47 11.06
N ARG A 273 -13.06 -2.57 10.15
CA ARG A 273 -14.45 -2.49 9.64
C ARG A 273 -14.89 -3.76 8.92
N ASP A 274 -13.95 -4.45 8.29
CA ASP A 274 -14.15 -5.71 7.58
C ASP A 274 -14.21 -6.93 8.52
N GLY A 275 -14.30 -6.72 9.85
CA GLY A 275 -14.50 -7.77 10.84
C GLY A 275 -13.24 -8.59 11.15
N LYS A 276 -12.06 -8.00 10.95
CA LYS A 276 -10.79 -8.66 11.30
C LYS A 276 -10.24 -8.12 12.60
N LEU A 277 -9.80 -9.05 13.46
CA LEU A 277 -9.08 -8.73 14.70
C LEU A 277 -7.60 -8.56 14.39
N TRP A 278 -7.06 -7.41 14.71
CA TRP A 278 -5.64 -7.08 14.59
C TRP A 278 -4.97 -7.21 15.95
N VAL A 279 -3.93 -8.01 16.03
CA VAL A 279 -3.23 -8.32 17.28
C VAL A 279 -1.79 -7.84 17.15
N CYS A 280 -1.48 -6.74 17.82
CA CYS A 280 -0.15 -6.15 17.87
C CYS A 280 0.69 -6.86 18.92
N ALA A 281 1.88 -7.33 18.54
CA ALA A 281 2.71 -8.15 19.40
C ALA A 281 4.12 -7.59 19.60
N HIS A 282 4.72 -7.90 20.75
CA HIS A 282 6.12 -7.65 21.02
C HIS A 282 7.00 -8.74 20.38
N MET A 283 8.05 -8.33 19.65
CA MET A 283 9.02 -9.22 18.98
C MET A 283 8.41 -10.21 17.96
N GLY A 284 7.24 -9.88 17.40
CA GLY A 284 6.58 -10.78 16.44
C GLY A 284 6.05 -10.04 15.21
N GLY A 285 5.54 -8.84 15.39
CA GLY A 285 4.82 -8.10 14.36
C GLY A 285 3.32 -8.06 14.63
N VAL A 286 2.50 -8.29 13.60
CA VAL A 286 1.03 -8.23 13.70
C VAL A 286 0.43 -9.54 13.20
N SER A 287 -0.51 -10.07 13.96
CA SER A 287 -1.33 -11.23 13.57
C SER A 287 -2.77 -10.80 13.36
N ILE A 288 -3.41 -11.24 12.28
CA ILE A 288 -4.77 -10.89 11.91
C ILE A 288 -5.65 -12.14 11.95
N LEU A 289 -6.80 -12.05 12.61
CA LEU A 289 -7.79 -13.12 12.69
C LEU A 289 -9.10 -12.65 12.10
N ASP A 290 -9.69 -13.43 11.21
CA ASP A 290 -11.03 -13.18 10.70
C ASP A 290 -12.08 -13.56 11.76
N LEU A 291 -12.88 -12.58 12.21
CA LEU A 291 -13.93 -12.77 13.21
C LEU A 291 -15.21 -13.23 12.52
N ASN A 292 -15.35 -14.55 12.36
CA ASN A 292 -16.60 -15.15 11.90
C ASN A 292 -17.45 -15.60 13.10
N ASP A 293 -18.70 -16.00 12.86
CA ASP A 293 -19.66 -16.41 13.90
C ASP A 293 -19.24 -17.66 14.72
N ASN A 294 -18.14 -18.30 14.35
CA ASN A 294 -17.67 -19.56 14.95
C ASN A 294 -16.58 -19.39 16.02
N VAL A 295 -16.25 -18.15 16.43
CA VAL A 295 -15.16 -17.85 17.37
C VAL A 295 -15.24 -18.65 18.67
N PHE A 296 -16.44 -18.87 19.21
CA PHE A 296 -16.64 -19.63 20.44
C PHE A 296 -16.90 -21.13 20.21
N THR A 297 -17.27 -21.53 19.00
CA THR A 297 -17.74 -22.91 18.72
C THR A 297 -16.66 -23.80 18.12
N SER A 298 -15.71 -23.22 17.40
CA SER A 298 -14.65 -23.95 16.70
C SER A 298 -13.32 -23.20 16.71
N PRO A 299 -12.76 -22.89 17.90
CA PRO A 299 -11.53 -22.13 18.04
C PRO A 299 -10.31 -22.83 17.42
N GLU A 300 -10.34 -24.15 17.28
CA GLU A 300 -9.29 -24.97 16.63
C GLU A 300 -9.19 -24.72 15.12
N ASN A 301 -10.25 -24.18 14.49
CA ASN A 301 -10.27 -23.85 13.06
C ASN A 301 -9.83 -22.42 12.77
N MET A 302 -9.40 -21.67 13.77
CA MET A 302 -8.97 -20.30 13.61
C MET A 302 -7.53 -20.22 13.14
N HIS A 303 -7.31 -19.46 12.07
CA HIS A 303 -6.01 -19.29 11.45
C HIS A 303 -5.63 -17.82 11.41
N PHE A 304 -4.47 -17.48 11.97
CA PHE A 304 -3.93 -16.13 11.92
C PHE A 304 -3.17 -15.92 10.59
N GLN A 305 -3.51 -14.83 9.94
CA GLN A 305 -2.68 -14.24 8.90
C GLN A 305 -1.62 -13.37 9.56
N ASN A 306 -0.36 -13.56 9.19
CA ASN A 306 0.76 -12.95 9.90
C ASN A 306 1.51 -11.94 9.04
N ILE A 307 1.67 -10.70 9.54
CA ILE A 307 2.46 -9.64 8.93
C ILE A 307 3.78 -9.51 9.71
N ARG A 308 4.89 -9.79 9.03
CA ARG A 308 6.25 -9.73 9.60
C ARG A 308 6.98 -8.46 9.14
N VAL A 309 8.11 -8.20 9.75
CA VAL A 309 9.06 -7.19 9.26
C VAL A 309 9.65 -7.65 7.93
N THR A 310 9.64 -6.76 6.96
CA THR A 310 10.31 -6.95 5.67
C THR A 310 11.14 -5.72 5.32
N ASN A 311 12.13 -5.90 4.44
CA ASN A 311 12.96 -4.79 3.97
C ASN A 311 12.29 -3.96 2.86
N ASP A 312 11.16 -4.42 2.35
CA ASP A 312 10.32 -3.74 1.38
C ASP A 312 9.09 -3.10 2.05
N LEU A 313 8.14 -2.63 1.26
CA LEU A 313 6.89 -2.03 1.75
C LEU A 313 5.76 -3.05 2.02
N HIS A 314 6.02 -4.35 1.85
CA HIS A 314 5.00 -5.40 2.04
C HIS A 314 4.93 -5.94 3.47
N GLY A 315 5.74 -5.42 4.37
CA GLY A 315 5.72 -5.74 5.79
C GLY A 315 5.85 -4.48 6.65
N ILE A 316 5.71 -4.68 7.94
CA ILE A 316 5.85 -3.60 8.93
C ILE A 316 7.31 -3.24 9.18
N SER A 317 7.54 -2.02 9.67
CA SER A 317 8.88 -1.45 9.90
C SER A 317 9.59 -2.01 11.14
N SER A 318 8.85 -2.56 12.10
CA SER A 318 9.38 -3.03 13.38
C SER A 318 8.69 -4.33 13.83
N PRO A 319 9.41 -5.27 14.44
CA PRO A 319 8.78 -6.46 15.03
C PRO A 319 7.95 -6.15 16.28
N ASN A 320 8.04 -4.92 16.80
CA ASN A 320 7.36 -4.50 18.01
C ASN A 320 6.22 -3.53 17.67
N ALA A 321 5.10 -4.04 17.18
CA ALA A 321 3.87 -3.27 17.04
C ALA A 321 3.29 -2.98 18.43
N LYS A 322 3.03 -1.70 18.72
CA LYS A 322 2.68 -1.22 20.07
C LYS A 322 1.20 -0.89 20.19
N CYS A 323 0.62 -0.24 19.17
CA CYS A 323 -0.77 0.19 19.19
C CYS A 323 -1.39 0.11 17.78
N PHE A 324 -2.71 0.04 17.73
CA PHE A 324 -3.54 -0.06 16.53
C PHE A 324 -4.60 1.03 16.53
N LEU A 325 -4.77 1.68 15.38
CA LEU A 325 -5.92 2.55 15.10
C LEU A 325 -6.48 2.24 13.72
N GLN A 326 -7.80 2.18 13.60
CA GLN A 326 -8.47 2.36 12.31
C GLN A 326 -9.11 3.74 12.27
N ASP A 327 -8.74 4.54 11.25
CA ASP A 327 -9.29 5.89 11.10
C ASP A 327 -10.71 5.90 10.50
N SER A 328 -11.31 7.10 10.41
CA SER A 328 -12.67 7.31 9.89
C SER A 328 -12.84 6.94 8.41
N PHE A 329 -11.75 6.82 7.65
CA PHE A 329 -11.75 6.34 6.25
C PHE A 329 -11.49 4.85 6.14
N GLY A 330 -11.18 4.16 7.24
CA GLY A 330 -10.90 2.74 7.28
C GLY A 330 -9.43 2.40 7.16
N ASN A 331 -8.55 3.37 7.03
CA ASN A 331 -7.10 3.15 7.00
C ASN A 331 -6.60 2.65 8.36
N ILE A 332 -5.56 1.84 8.34
CA ILE A 332 -4.96 1.26 9.55
C ILE A 332 -3.63 1.93 9.85
N TRP A 333 -3.47 2.28 11.09
CA TRP A 333 -2.28 2.91 11.66
C TRP A 333 -1.70 2.00 12.73
N LEU A 334 -0.44 1.61 12.58
CA LEU A 334 0.28 0.78 13.52
C LEU A 334 1.44 1.58 14.11
N GLY A 335 1.34 1.91 15.38
CA GLY A 335 2.44 2.55 16.10
C GLY A 335 3.48 1.51 16.53
N ASN A 336 4.75 1.83 16.37
CA ASN A 336 5.83 0.88 16.61
C ASN A 336 6.82 1.37 17.67
N TYR A 337 7.45 0.40 18.34
CA TYR A 337 8.64 0.66 19.14
C TYR A 337 9.86 0.77 18.21
N ARG A 338 10.43 1.95 18.04
CA ARG A 338 11.58 2.29 17.19
C ARG A 338 11.36 2.12 15.67
N GLY A 339 10.13 2.07 15.21
CA GLY A 339 9.79 1.95 13.79
C GLY A 339 9.00 3.14 13.24
N GLY A 340 8.58 4.08 14.07
CA GLY A 340 7.62 5.12 13.70
C GLY A 340 6.22 4.56 13.55
N VAL A 341 5.52 4.95 12.51
CA VAL A 341 4.17 4.49 12.20
C VAL A 341 4.16 3.79 10.85
N ASP A 342 3.59 2.61 10.80
CA ASP A 342 3.21 1.94 9.56
C ASP A 342 1.74 2.25 9.25
N PHE A 343 1.51 2.87 8.12
CA PHE A 343 0.20 3.26 7.62
C PHE A 343 -0.23 2.34 6.48
N LEU A 344 -1.40 1.75 6.60
CA LEU A 344 -2.02 0.92 5.59
C LEU A 344 -3.28 1.59 5.07
N SER A 345 -3.29 1.98 3.80
CA SER A 345 -4.50 2.53 3.17
C SER A 345 -5.60 1.47 3.12
N TYR A 346 -6.84 1.87 3.41
CA TYR A 346 -8.01 1.02 3.21
C TYR A 346 -8.17 0.67 1.72
N ASN A 347 -8.03 1.66 0.87
CA ASN A 347 -7.91 1.46 -0.56
C ASN A 347 -6.49 1.00 -0.86
N GLN A 348 -6.31 -0.34 -0.94
CA GLN A 348 -5.02 -0.89 -1.32
C GLN A 348 -4.60 -0.36 -2.68
N PRO A 349 -3.30 -0.11 -2.91
CA PRO A 349 -2.85 0.32 -4.21
C PRO A 349 -3.27 -0.71 -5.26
N VAL A 350 -4.02 -0.24 -6.24
CA VAL A 350 -4.47 -1.07 -7.38
C VAL A 350 -3.28 -1.62 -8.15
N PHE A 351 -2.20 -0.81 -8.22
CA PHE A 351 -0.96 -1.17 -8.87
C PHE A 351 -0.03 -1.88 -7.89
N GLN A 352 0.41 -3.07 -8.27
CA GLN A 352 1.30 -3.91 -7.48
C GLN A 352 2.55 -4.23 -8.29
N THR A 353 3.62 -4.67 -7.62
CA THR A 353 4.90 -4.98 -8.25
C THR A 353 5.32 -6.41 -7.99
N LEU A 354 5.59 -7.17 -9.05
CA LEU A 354 6.35 -8.40 -8.97
C LEU A 354 7.83 -8.05 -8.93
N ALA A 355 8.43 -8.16 -7.77
CA ALA A 355 9.87 -8.02 -7.58
C ALA A 355 10.40 -9.33 -7.01
N TYR A 356 11.51 -9.82 -7.56
CA TYR A 356 12.20 -10.96 -6.98
C TYR A 356 13.41 -10.45 -6.18
N ASN A 357 13.32 -10.62 -4.86
CA ASN A 357 14.45 -10.42 -3.97
C ASN A 357 15.21 -11.75 -3.88
N THR A 358 16.25 -11.92 -4.68
CA THR A 358 17.23 -12.97 -4.40
C THR A 358 18.16 -12.49 -3.29
N LEU A 359 17.70 -12.54 -2.05
CA LEU A 359 18.55 -12.57 -0.88
C LEU A 359 19.20 -13.97 -0.79
N LYS A 360 20.09 -14.28 -1.72
CA LYS A 360 21.18 -15.21 -1.47
C LYS A 360 22.42 -14.34 -1.36
N ASP A 361 23.01 -14.33 -0.18
CA ASP A 361 24.33 -13.77 0.12
C ASP A 361 24.49 -12.23 0.09
N GLY A 362 23.41 -11.46 0.36
CA GLY A 362 23.52 -10.01 0.60
C GLY A 362 23.81 -9.14 -0.62
N THR A 363 23.77 -9.69 -1.82
CA THR A 363 23.87 -8.95 -3.08
C THR A 363 22.49 -8.77 -3.72
N LEU A 364 22.09 -7.52 -3.96
CA LEU A 364 20.97 -7.15 -4.79
C LEU A 364 21.30 -7.55 -6.23
N THR A 365 20.65 -8.59 -6.76
CA THR A 365 20.62 -8.82 -8.21
C THR A 365 19.74 -7.75 -8.87
N ASP A 366 20.07 -7.44 -10.13
CA ASP A 366 19.37 -6.43 -10.92
C ASP A 366 17.87 -6.72 -10.97
N LYS A 367 17.05 -5.72 -10.63
CA LYS A 367 15.58 -5.85 -10.57
C LYS A 367 14.92 -5.50 -11.91
N GLN A 368 15.70 -5.19 -12.96
CA GLN A 368 15.17 -4.71 -14.23
C GLN A 368 14.46 -5.83 -14.99
N VAL A 369 13.24 -5.53 -15.44
CA VAL A 369 12.40 -6.46 -16.22
C VAL A 369 12.25 -5.93 -17.65
N TRP A 370 13.10 -6.43 -18.55
CA TRP A 370 13.14 -6.00 -19.94
C TRP A 370 12.07 -6.65 -20.82
N GLY A 371 11.77 -7.92 -20.57
CA GLY A 371 10.77 -8.66 -21.32
C GLY A 371 9.77 -9.38 -20.41
N ILE A 372 8.52 -9.43 -20.81
CA ILE A 372 7.44 -10.14 -20.07
C ILE A 372 6.63 -11.00 -21.03
N ALA A 373 6.33 -12.23 -20.62
CA ALA A 373 5.34 -13.06 -21.30
C ALA A 373 4.66 -14.02 -20.31
N LEU A 374 3.54 -14.59 -20.75
CA LEU A 374 2.80 -15.61 -20.04
C LEU A 374 2.89 -16.94 -20.76
N ASP A 375 3.12 -18.04 -20.04
CA ASP A 375 3.01 -19.38 -20.64
C ASP A 375 1.55 -19.87 -20.76
N ASN A 376 1.35 -21.08 -21.23
CA ASN A 376 0.01 -21.67 -21.39
C ASN A 376 -0.70 -21.97 -20.07
N LYS A 377 0.04 -22.01 -18.95
CA LYS A 377 -0.48 -22.18 -17.58
C LYS A 377 -0.70 -20.83 -16.89
N SER A 378 -0.49 -19.72 -17.59
CA SER A 378 -0.53 -18.36 -17.07
C SER A 378 0.58 -18.07 -16.03
N HIS A 379 1.70 -18.83 -16.04
CA HIS A 379 2.87 -18.41 -15.30
C HIS A 379 3.48 -17.19 -15.96
N ILE A 380 3.94 -16.24 -15.13
CA ILE A 380 4.53 -14.99 -15.56
C ILE A 380 6.05 -15.20 -15.66
N TRP A 381 6.58 -14.93 -16.84
CA TRP A 381 8.01 -15.04 -17.16
C TRP A 381 8.60 -13.65 -17.31
N LEU A 382 9.50 -13.27 -16.42
CA LEU A 382 10.15 -11.96 -16.37
C LEU A 382 11.61 -12.09 -16.79
N GLY A 383 11.98 -11.43 -17.90
CA GLY A 383 13.34 -11.41 -18.44
C GLY A 383 14.19 -10.34 -17.78
N GLY A 384 15.27 -10.76 -17.12
CA GLY A 384 16.29 -9.93 -16.48
C GLY A 384 17.66 -10.04 -17.15
N GLU A 385 18.70 -9.65 -16.41
CA GLU A 385 20.08 -9.81 -16.83
C GLU A 385 20.50 -11.27 -16.66
N ASN A 386 20.75 -11.95 -17.78
CA ASN A 386 21.22 -13.35 -17.89
C ASN A 386 20.35 -14.38 -17.12
N GLU A 387 19.10 -14.03 -16.85
CA GLU A 387 18.16 -14.88 -16.10
C GLU A 387 16.71 -14.59 -16.45
N ILE A 388 15.83 -15.52 -16.07
CA ILE A 388 14.39 -15.37 -16.16
C ILE A 388 13.78 -15.73 -14.81
N ALA A 389 13.04 -14.81 -14.20
CA ALA A 389 12.23 -15.10 -13.02
C ALA A 389 10.85 -15.60 -13.42
N ILE A 390 10.38 -16.65 -12.75
CA ILE A 390 9.09 -17.29 -13.04
C ILE A 390 8.20 -17.16 -11.80
N PHE A 391 6.99 -16.63 -12.03
CA PHE A 391 5.93 -16.53 -11.05
C PHE A 391 4.74 -17.40 -11.47
N SER A 392 3.99 -17.91 -10.50
CA SER A 392 2.74 -18.62 -10.77
C SER A 392 1.62 -17.66 -11.18
N ALA A 393 0.51 -18.21 -11.66
CA ALA A 393 -0.67 -17.45 -12.06
C ALA A 393 -1.30 -16.65 -10.89
N ASP A 394 -1.02 -17.02 -9.64
CA ASP A 394 -1.42 -16.31 -8.42
C ASP A 394 -0.31 -15.39 -7.89
N MET A 395 0.57 -14.90 -8.76
CA MET A 395 1.63 -13.89 -8.50
C MET A 395 2.70 -14.32 -7.48
N LYS A 396 2.85 -15.63 -7.20
CA LYS A 396 3.86 -16.13 -6.27
C LYS A 396 5.14 -16.52 -7.00
N TYR A 397 6.26 -16.05 -6.46
CA TYR A 397 7.59 -16.45 -6.93
C TYR A 397 7.75 -17.98 -6.90
N GLN A 398 8.22 -18.54 -8.02
CA GLN A 398 8.50 -19.97 -8.17
C GLN A 398 10.01 -20.23 -8.19
N LYS A 399 10.72 -19.65 -9.14
CA LYS A 399 12.14 -19.87 -9.34
C LYS A 399 12.77 -18.89 -10.31
N ILE A 400 14.10 -18.94 -10.39
CA ILE A 400 14.92 -18.32 -11.43
C ILE A 400 15.45 -19.41 -12.37
N LEU A 401 15.38 -19.15 -13.68
CA LEU A 401 16.01 -19.93 -14.72
C LEU A 401 17.25 -19.17 -15.23
N SER A 402 18.43 -19.66 -14.91
CA SER A 402 19.69 -19.05 -15.32
C SER A 402 19.99 -19.32 -16.81
N LEU A 403 20.44 -18.30 -17.52
CA LEU A 403 20.92 -18.38 -18.90
C LEU A 403 22.44 -18.45 -19.02
N ALA A 404 23.18 -18.47 -17.92
CA ALA A 404 24.66 -18.36 -17.85
C ALA A 404 25.45 -19.33 -18.75
N ASN A 405 24.89 -20.52 -19.05
CA ASN A 405 25.49 -21.51 -19.93
C ASN A 405 24.97 -21.46 -21.38
N LYS A 406 24.08 -20.55 -21.70
CA LYS A 406 23.36 -20.46 -22.98
C LYS A 406 23.49 -19.09 -23.64
N ALA A 407 23.80 -18.06 -22.87
CA ALA A 407 23.91 -16.68 -23.29
C ALA A 407 25.23 -16.05 -22.79
N ASN A 408 25.63 -14.92 -23.36
CA ASN A 408 26.77 -14.14 -22.90
C ASN A 408 26.52 -13.61 -21.47
N PRO A 409 27.57 -13.54 -20.62
CA PRO A 409 27.41 -13.14 -19.22
C PRO A 409 26.82 -11.75 -19.00
N HIS A 410 26.95 -10.84 -19.96
CA HIS A 410 26.49 -9.44 -19.88
C HIS A 410 25.31 -9.14 -20.80
N THR A 411 24.52 -10.16 -21.15
CA THR A 411 23.31 -9.98 -21.93
C THR A 411 22.09 -9.87 -21.02
N HIS A 412 21.06 -9.21 -21.52
CA HIS A 412 19.74 -9.25 -20.89
C HIS A 412 18.69 -9.75 -21.88
N VAL A 413 17.56 -10.24 -21.36
CA VAL A 413 16.44 -10.70 -22.15
C VAL A 413 15.59 -9.48 -22.54
N SER A 414 15.91 -8.86 -23.68
CA SER A 414 15.27 -7.61 -24.15
C SER A 414 13.78 -7.76 -24.47
N THR A 415 13.35 -8.93 -24.88
CA THR A 415 11.93 -9.22 -25.17
C THR A 415 11.63 -10.70 -25.01
N ILE A 416 10.41 -11.02 -24.58
CA ILE A 416 9.89 -12.38 -24.51
C ILE A 416 8.59 -12.43 -25.31
N PHE A 417 8.48 -13.40 -26.22
CA PHE A 417 7.30 -13.62 -27.02
C PHE A 417 6.85 -15.08 -26.95
N LYS A 418 5.57 -15.33 -26.77
CA LYS A 418 5.00 -16.68 -26.81
C LYS A 418 4.39 -16.93 -28.20
N ASP A 419 4.87 -17.95 -28.88
CA ASP A 419 4.27 -18.36 -30.15
C ASP A 419 2.97 -19.16 -29.92
N LYS A 420 2.24 -19.41 -31.00
CA LYS A 420 0.98 -20.18 -30.97
C LYS A 420 1.12 -21.63 -30.48
N ASN A 421 2.34 -22.20 -30.54
CA ASN A 421 2.64 -23.55 -30.05
C ASN A 421 2.96 -23.54 -28.54
N GLY A 422 3.03 -22.35 -27.90
CA GLY A 422 3.34 -22.17 -26.48
C GLY A 422 4.83 -22.13 -26.18
N ILE A 423 5.70 -22.05 -27.19
CA ILE A 423 7.14 -21.87 -27.04
C ILE A 423 7.44 -20.41 -26.78
N LEU A 424 8.27 -20.12 -25.79
CA LEU A 424 8.75 -18.78 -25.50
C LEU A 424 10.00 -18.47 -26.33
N TRP A 425 9.93 -17.38 -27.07
CA TRP A 425 11.04 -16.80 -27.85
C TRP A 425 11.67 -15.71 -27.01
N LEU A 426 12.96 -15.82 -26.73
CA LEU A 426 13.74 -14.92 -25.91
C LEU A 426 14.67 -14.13 -26.83
N GLY A 427 14.38 -12.86 -27.03
CA GLY A 427 15.28 -11.93 -27.70
C GLY A 427 16.33 -11.43 -26.74
N LEU A 428 17.59 -11.51 -27.13
CA LEU A 428 18.72 -11.13 -26.28
C LEU A 428 19.38 -9.85 -26.81
N TYR A 429 19.85 -9.03 -25.89
CA TYR A 429 20.67 -7.86 -26.21
C TYR A 429 22.04 -8.30 -26.70
N LYS A 430 22.36 -8.02 -27.99
CA LYS A 430 23.62 -8.35 -28.65
C LYS A 430 24.03 -9.83 -28.55
N ASP A 431 23.08 -10.75 -28.47
CA ASP A 431 23.35 -12.18 -28.33
C ASP A 431 22.33 -13.09 -29.06
N GLY A 432 21.50 -12.52 -29.92
CA GLY A 432 20.57 -13.28 -30.80
C GLY A 432 19.35 -13.84 -30.07
N ILE A 433 18.97 -15.09 -30.41
CA ILE A 433 17.68 -15.66 -29.96
C ILE A 433 17.89 -16.99 -29.25
N LEU A 434 17.19 -17.15 -28.13
CA LEU A 434 16.92 -18.43 -27.48
C LEU A 434 15.43 -18.76 -27.57
N THR A 435 15.09 -20.04 -27.59
CA THR A 435 13.72 -20.50 -27.35
C THR A 435 13.67 -21.36 -26.12
N CYS A 436 12.58 -21.30 -25.39
CA CYS A 436 12.33 -22.09 -24.19
C CYS A 436 10.96 -22.77 -24.29
N ASP A 437 10.91 -24.08 -24.09
CA ASP A 437 9.66 -24.82 -23.88
C ASP A 437 9.30 -24.76 -22.39
N PRO A 438 8.23 -24.03 -21.99
CA PRO A 438 7.87 -23.87 -20.58
C PRO A 438 7.54 -25.18 -19.86
N SER A 439 7.15 -26.23 -20.59
CA SER A 439 6.76 -27.52 -20.01
C SER A 439 7.96 -28.36 -19.59
N THR A 440 9.07 -28.26 -20.33
CA THR A 440 10.29 -29.02 -20.10
C THR A 440 11.46 -28.16 -19.65
N GLU A 441 11.31 -26.82 -19.73
CA GLU A 441 12.36 -25.80 -19.48
C GLU A 441 13.59 -25.96 -20.37
N LYS A 442 13.43 -26.66 -21.49
CA LYS A 442 14.50 -26.87 -22.46
C LYS A 442 14.75 -25.58 -23.23
N ILE A 443 15.95 -25.03 -23.05
CA ILE A 443 16.43 -23.85 -23.77
C ILE A 443 17.23 -24.30 -24.99
N THR A 444 16.91 -23.75 -26.17
CA THR A 444 17.57 -24.02 -27.47
C THR A 444 17.96 -22.70 -28.12
N ARG A 445 19.19 -22.61 -28.64
CA ARG A 445 19.64 -21.44 -29.39
C ARG A 445 19.16 -21.56 -30.83
N ILE A 446 18.68 -20.48 -31.40
CA ILE A 446 18.37 -20.34 -32.82
C ILE A 446 19.52 -19.59 -33.47
N GLU A 447 20.17 -20.23 -34.44
CA GLU A 447 21.32 -19.65 -35.13
C GLU A 447 20.89 -18.55 -36.11
N LEU A 448 21.47 -17.36 -35.91
CA LEU A 448 21.41 -16.20 -36.79
C LEU A 448 22.78 -16.02 -37.49
N GLU A 449 22.78 -15.50 -38.74
CA GLU A 449 24.03 -15.13 -39.41
C GLU A 449 24.80 -14.08 -38.60
N ASP A 450 24.12 -13.06 -38.12
CA ASP A 450 24.67 -12.13 -37.10
C ASP A 450 24.45 -12.65 -35.70
N LYS A 451 25.44 -13.34 -35.15
CA LYS A 451 25.42 -13.90 -33.78
C LYS A 451 25.34 -12.84 -32.68
N LYS A 452 25.59 -11.57 -33.01
CA LYS A 452 25.55 -10.43 -32.09
C LYS A 452 24.33 -9.55 -32.36
N ALA A 453 23.33 -10.04 -33.05
CA ALA A 453 22.10 -9.29 -33.34
C ALA A 453 21.42 -8.93 -31.99
N ASP A 454 21.04 -7.66 -31.87
CA ASP A 454 20.16 -7.16 -30.82
C ASP A 454 18.71 -7.38 -31.27
N ILE A 455 17.95 -8.16 -30.52
CA ILE A 455 16.58 -8.52 -30.85
C ILE A 455 15.63 -7.58 -30.09
N CYS A 456 14.86 -6.82 -30.86
CA CYS A 456 14.01 -5.78 -30.29
C CYS A 456 12.55 -6.21 -30.13
N CYS A 457 12.00 -6.95 -31.10
CA CYS A 457 10.60 -7.37 -31.04
C CYS A 457 10.32 -8.62 -31.91
N PHE A 458 9.20 -9.27 -31.58
CA PHE A 458 8.64 -10.39 -32.38
C PHE A 458 7.19 -10.08 -32.74
N TYR A 459 6.76 -10.67 -33.88
CA TYR A 459 5.37 -10.68 -34.33
C TYR A 459 5.06 -11.96 -35.09
N GLU A 460 3.99 -12.68 -34.74
CA GLU A 460 3.61 -13.92 -35.41
C GLU A 460 2.40 -13.74 -36.32
N GLU A 461 2.51 -14.21 -37.54
CA GLU A 461 1.41 -14.27 -38.50
C GLU A 461 1.58 -15.48 -39.42
N ASN A 462 0.51 -16.24 -39.69
CA ASN A 462 0.46 -17.31 -40.70
C ASN A 462 1.64 -18.30 -40.64
N ASN A 463 2.00 -18.80 -39.46
CA ASN A 463 3.15 -19.67 -39.17
C ASN A 463 4.53 -19.05 -39.50
N LYS A 464 4.60 -17.75 -39.62
CA LYS A 464 5.82 -16.98 -39.78
C LYS A 464 6.00 -16.08 -38.56
N ILE A 465 7.17 -16.12 -37.93
CA ILE A 465 7.55 -15.19 -36.85
C ILE A 465 8.45 -14.14 -37.49
N TRP A 466 7.99 -12.90 -37.45
CA TRP A 466 8.76 -11.73 -37.83
C TRP A 466 9.62 -11.30 -36.68
N ILE A 467 10.85 -10.90 -36.95
CA ILE A 467 11.88 -10.57 -35.96
C ILE A 467 12.46 -9.21 -36.29
N GLY A 468 12.17 -8.22 -35.45
CA GLY A 468 12.77 -6.89 -35.51
C GLY A 468 14.11 -6.86 -34.79
N THR A 469 15.13 -6.37 -35.49
CA THR A 469 16.50 -6.30 -34.96
C THR A 469 17.08 -4.88 -35.08
N GLN A 470 18.27 -4.66 -34.51
CA GLN A 470 19.02 -3.41 -34.72
C GLN A 470 19.40 -3.15 -36.19
N ASN A 471 19.48 -4.18 -37.02
CA ASN A 471 19.96 -4.13 -38.41
C ASN A 471 18.87 -4.50 -39.45
N GLY A 472 17.59 -4.35 -39.09
CA GLY A 472 16.49 -4.61 -40.01
C GLY A 472 15.58 -5.76 -39.60
N LEU A 473 14.90 -6.34 -40.58
CA LEU A 473 13.82 -7.31 -40.42
C LEU A 473 14.27 -8.71 -40.86
N TYR A 474 14.04 -9.66 -39.97
CA TYR A 474 14.20 -11.09 -40.25
C TYR A 474 12.88 -11.83 -40.05
N SER A 475 12.84 -13.06 -40.51
CA SER A 475 11.71 -13.95 -40.24
C SER A 475 12.15 -15.38 -39.98
N TYR A 476 11.36 -16.10 -39.20
CA TYR A 476 11.51 -17.54 -38.98
C TYR A 476 10.30 -18.27 -39.49
N GLN A 477 10.54 -19.24 -40.37
CA GLN A 477 9.50 -20.09 -40.94
C GLN A 477 10.07 -21.47 -41.29
N ASN A 478 9.32 -22.54 -41.01
CA ASN A 478 9.71 -23.93 -41.33
C ASN A 478 11.10 -24.32 -40.80
N GLY A 479 11.44 -23.88 -39.58
CA GLY A 479 12.71 -24.21 -38.95
C GLY A 479 13.93 -23.40 -39.42
N LYS A 480 13.72 -22.38 -40.25
CA LYS A 480 14.81 -21.54 -40.80
C LYS A 480 14.56 -20.06 -40.54
N ILE A 481 15.64 -19.35 -40.19
CA ILE A 481 15.68 -17.89 -40.20
C ILE A 481 16.16 -17.41 -41.58
N ALA A 482 15.54 -16.34 -42.05
CA ALA A 482 15.94 -15.64 -43.25
C ALA A 482 15.83 -14.12 -43.06
N GLU A 483 16.75 -13.39 -43.69
CA GLU A 483 16.67 -11.95 -43.83
C GLU A 483 15.56 -11.58 -44.84
N GLU A 484 14.75 -10.59 -44.53
CA GLU A 484 13.71 -10.04 -45.43
C GLU A 484 14.32 -9.02 -46.40
N LYS A 485 15.17 -9.51 -47.32
CA LYS A 485 15.99 -8.68 -48.21
C LYS A 485 15.18 -7.65 -49.01
N GLY A 486 14.04 -8.03 -49.55
CA GLY A 486 13.19 -7.12 -50.34
C GLY A 486 12.62 -5.95 -49.51
N ILE A 487 12.49 -6.11 -48.20
CA ILE A 487 12.11 -5.03 -47.24
C ILE A 487 13.37 -4.30 -46.82
N ASN A 488 14.42 -5.00 -46.39
CA ASN A 488 15.65 -4.41 -45.86
C ASN A 488 16.38 -3.54 -46.89
N GLU A 489 16.37 -3.86 -48.14
CA GLU A 489 16.90 -3.03 -49.25
C GLU A 489 16.22 -1.65 -49.33
N GLN A 490 14.98 -1.52 -48.83
CA GLN A 490 14.23 -0.28 -48.74
C GLN A 490 14.40 0.41 -47.35
N LEU A 491 15.07 -0.26 -46.42
CA LEU A 491 15.39 0.18 -45.06
C LEU A 491 16.92 0.25 -44.96
N THR A 492 17.52 1.38 -44.78
CA THR A 492 18.97 1.50 -44.60
C THR A 492 19.26 1.70 -43.10
N ASP A 493 20.03 0.76 -42.50
CA ASP A 493 20.51 0.80 -41.10
C ASP A 493 19.42 1.22 -40.10
N ILE A 494 18.39 0.40 -39.98
CA ILE A 494 17.21 0.74 -39.16
C ILE A 494 17.01 -0.31 -38.09
N MET A 495 16.93 0.17 -36.84
CA MET A 495 16.47 -0.61 -35.71
C MET A 495 14.93 -0.65 -35.67
N ILE A 496 14.36 -1.86 -35.59
CA ILE A 496 12.91 -2.11 -35.64
C ILE A 496 12.43 -2.52 -34.21
N HIS A 497 11.66 -1.66 -33.58
CA HIS A 497 11.10 -1.86 -32.23
C HIS A 497 9.64 -2.30 -32.21
N GLY A 498 8.93 -2.20 -33.34
CA GLY A 498 7.54 -2.61 -33.42
C GLY A 498 7.16 -3.13 -34.81
N ILE A 499 6.39 -4.20 -34.82
CA ILE A 499 5.89 -4.84 -36.05
C ILE A 499 4.40 -5.11 -35.85
N GLN A 500 3.57 -4.62 -36.79
CA GLN A 500 2.13 -4.90 -36.78
C GLN A 500 1.63 -5.04 -38.22
N ARG A 501 0.57 -5.82 -38.41
CA ARG A 501 -0.12 -5.90 -39.70
C ARG A 501 -1.58 -5.49 -39.55
N ASP A 502 -2.03 -4.56 -40.38
CA ASP A 502 -3.41 -4.11 -40.38
C ASP A 502 -4.37 -5.07 -41.11
N ARG A 503 -5.66 -4.77 -40.99
CA ARG A 503 -6.72 -5.57 -41.62
C ARG A 503 -6.66 -5.59 -43.17
N GLN A 504 -5.97 -4.62 -43.79
CA GLN A 504 -5.71 -4.54 -45.23
C GLN A 504 -4.45 -5.31 -45.63
N GLY A 505 -3.75 -5.93 -44.68
CA GLY A 505 -2.51 -6.65 -44.91
C GLY A 505 -1.28 -5.76 -45.04
N LYS A 506 -1.35 -4.44 -44.78
CA LYS A 506 -0.18 -3.58 -44.77
C LYS A 506 0.69 -3.87 -43.54
N LEU A 507 1.99 -3.95 -43.76
CA LEU A 507 2.96 -4.12 -42.66
C LEU A 507 3.43 -2.78 -42.16
N TRP A 508 3.21 -2.53 -40.86
CA TRP A 508 3.62 -1.33 -40.14
C TRP A 508 4.86 -1.64 -39.32
N LEU A 509 5.93 -0.86 -39.55
CA LEU A 509 7.19 -0.97 -38.79
C LEU A 509 7.42 0.30 -38.00
N GLY A 510 7.56 0.15 -36.69
CA GLY A 510 8.01 1.19 -35.78
C GLY A 510 9.53 1.15 -35.67
N THR A 511 10.17 2.24 -36.00
CA THR A 511 11.64 2.29 -36.08
C THR A 511 12.25 3.27 -35.08
N PHE A 512 13.47 3.01 -34.67
CA PHE A 512 14.23 3.94 -33.87
C PHE A 512 15.02 4.91 -34.78
N GLY A 513 14.51 6.14 -34.94
CA GLY A 513 15.13 7.21 -35.70
C GLY A 513 14.58 7.48 -37.11
N LYS A 514 13.66 6.67 -37.63
CA LYS A 514 13.02 6.89 -38.95
C LYS A 514 11.49 6.99 -38.89
N GLY A 515 10.88 6.92 -37.69
CA GLY A 515 9.44 6.98 -37.51
C GLY A 515 8.71 5.70 -37.85
N LEU A 516 7.49 5.82 -38.41
CA LEU A 516 6.67 4.72 -38.88
C LEU A 516 6.90 4.50 -40.38
N ILE A 517 7.13 3.27 -40.77
CA ILE A 517 7.28 2.88 -42.18
C ILE A 517 6.22 1.84 -42.55
N VAL A 518 5.53 2.05 -43.65
CA VAL A 518 4.41 1.20 -44.09
C VAL A 518 4.75 0.51 -45.40
N PHE A 519 4.56 -0.80 -45.44
CA PHE A 519 4.73 -1.62 -46.63
C PHE A 519 3.38 -2.18 -47.08
N SER A 520 3.18 -2.27 -48.38
CA SER A 520 2.04 -2.98 -48.94
C SER A 520 2.14 -4.49 -48.67
N PRO A 521 1.07 -5.27 -48.87
CA PRO A 521 1.13 -6.73 -48.74
C PRO A 521 2.21 -7.39 -49.63
N GLU A 522 2.57 -6.76 -50.76
CA GLU A 522 3.59 -7.21 -51.70
C GLU A 522 5.02 -6.78 -51.29
N GLY A 523 5.19 -6.12 -50.15
CA GLY A 523 6.50 -5.70 -49.65
C GLY A 523 7.06 -4.41 -50.26
N LYS A 524 6.24 -3.58 -50.88
CA LYS A 524 6.62 -2.26 -51.37
C LYS A 524 6.39 -1.19 -50.26
N ARG A 525 7.38 -0.34 -49.99
CA ARG A 525 7.20 0.82 -49.09
C ARG A 525 6.18 1.79 -49.70
N THR A 526 5.09 2.05 -49.01
CA THR A 526 3.99 2.91 -49.46
C THR A 526 3.96 4.26 -48.78
N MET A 527 4.29 4.29 -47.51
CA MET A 527 4.22 5.53 -46.70
C MET A 527 5.33 5.53 -45.66
N ARG A 528 5.61 6.73 -45.18
CA ARG A 528 6.44 7.00 -43.98
C ARG A 528 5.88 8.17 -43.21
N PHE A 529 5.77 8.02 -41.91
CA PHE A 529 5.46 9.11 -40.98
C PHE A 529 6.69 9.40 -40.13
N ASP A 530 7.10 10.63 -40.09
CA ASP A 530 8.25 11.13 -39.29
C ASP A 530 8.02 12.58 -38.85
N THR A 531 9.00 13.18 -38.19
CA THR A 531 8.88 14.56 -37.71
C THR A 531 8.70 15.60 -38.82
N SER A 532 9.04 15.27 -40.06
CA SER A 532 8.83 16.18 -41.20
C SER A 532 7.36 16.26 -41.65
N ASN A 533 6.55 15.26 -41.33
CA ASN A 533 5.14 15.19 -41.69
C ASN A 533 4.19 14.96 -40.49
N GLY A 534 4.60 15.39 -39.30
CA GLY A 534 3.70 15.56 -38.16
C GLY A 534 3.87 14.63 -36.98
N MET A 535 4.82 13.66 -37.01
CA MET A 535 5.14 12.89 -35.82
C MET A 535 5.86 13.76 -34.77
N GLY A 536 5.57 13.53 -33.49
CA GLY A 536 6.29 14.19 -32.38
C GLY A 536 7.76 13.72 -32.29
N SER A 537 8.03 12.45 -32.62
CA SER A 537 9.38 11.86 -32.57
C SER A 537 9.57 10.79 -33.64
N ASN A 538 10.81 10.68 -34.15
CA ASN A 538 11.22 9.59 -35.06
C ASN A 538 11.60 8.29 -34.33
N ALA A 539 11.67 8.32 -33.00
CA ALA A 539 11.93 7.14 -32.18
C ALA A 539 10.58 6.52 -31.75
N VAL A 540 10.27 5.37 -32.32
CA VAL A 540 9.10 4.57 -31.98
C VAL A 540 9.56 3.42 -31.08
N ASN A 541 9.02 3.36 -29.87
CA ASN A 541 9.41 2.37 -28.84
C ASN A 541 8.56 1.10 -28.91
N SER A 542 7.28 1.20 -29.29
CA SER A 542 6.41 0.03 -29.51
C SER A 542 5.21 0.38 -30.39
N LEU A 543 4.56 -0.65 -30.97
CA LEU A 543 3.35 -0.55 -31.80
C LEU A 543 2.25 -1.45 -31.27
N TYR A 544 1.03 -0.96 -31.35
CA TYR A 544 -0.16 -1.73 -31.01
C TYR A 544 -1.31 -1.43 -31.99
N ILE A 545 -2.03 -2.47 -32.45
CA ILE A 545 -3.29 -2.32 -33.17
C ILE A 545 -4.40 -2.78 -32.25
N ASP A 546 -5.32 -1.85 -31.92
CA ASP A 546 -6.44 -2.13 -31.03
C ASP A 546 -7.53 -3.00 -31.68
N SER A 547 -8.49 -3.43 -30.89
CA SER A 547 -9.61 -4.26 -31.32
C SER A 547 -10.50 -3.59 -32.39
N LYS A 548 -10.49 -2.25 -32.45
CA LYS A 548 -11.20 -1.44 -33.46
C LYS A 548 -10.42 -1.36 -34.77
N GLY A 549 -9.12 -1.68 -34.76
CA GLY A 549 -8.21 -1.64 -35.94
C GLY A 549 -7.45 -0.33 -36.08
N SER A 550 -7.44 0.51 -35.02
CA SER A 550 -6.66 1.74 -34.95
C SER A 550 -5.21 1.39 -34.60
N LEU A 551 -4.25 2.11 -35.15
CA LEU A 551 -2.83 1.97 -34.84
C LEU A 551 -2.41 2.99 -33.78
N TRP A 552 -1.73 2.51 -32.76
CA TRP A 552 -1.11 3.26 -31.67
C TRP A 552 0.39 3.04 -31.70
N ALA A 553 1.17 4.12 -31.76
CA ALA A 553 2.62 4.07 -31.73
C ALA A 553 3.16 4.84 -30.54
N ALA A 554 3.82 4.14 -29.62
CA ALA A 554 4.54 4.73 -28.50
C ALA A 554 5.80 5.42 -29.01
N THR A 555 5.96 6.68 -28.69
CA THR A 555 7.14 7.46 -29.11
C THR A 555 7.79 8.17 -27.91
N ARG A 556 8.96 8.77 -28.14
CA ARG A 556 9.63 9.63 -27.14
C ARG A 556 9.01 11.03 -26.99
N ALA A 557 7.97 11.33 -27.76
CA ALA A 557 7.24 12.59 -27.69
C ALA A 557 5.72 12.35 -27.82
N GLY A 558 5.21 11.51 -26.91
CA GLY A 558 3.81 11.13 -26.85
C GLY A 558 3.44 9.94 -27.72
N ILE A 559 2.16 9.84 -28.02
CA ILE A 559 1.53 8.78 -28.85
C ILE A 559 1.26 9.33 -30.24
N ALA A 560 1.64 8.58 -31.26
CA ALA A 560 1.15 8.76 -32.61
C ALA A 560 -0.02 7.78 -32.85
N HIS A 561 -1.20 8.31 -33.13
CA HIS A 561 -2.44 7.57 -33.31
C HIS A 561 -2.96 7.67 -34.73
N ILE A 562 -3.40 6.58 -35.30
CA ILE A 562 -4.05 6.49 -36.63
C ILE A 562 -5.33 5.69 -36.47
N SER A 563 -6.47 6.38 -36.48
CA SER A 563 -7.79 5.75 -36.25
C SER A 563 -8.27 4.88 -37.43
N ASP A 564 -7.84 5.17 -38.67
CA ASP A 564 -8.16 4.39 -39.87
C ASP A 564 -6.88 4.11 -40.67
N THR A 565 -6.39 2.88 -40.59
CA THR A 565 -5.20 2.43 -41.34
C THR A 565 -5.41 2.32 -42.84
N SER A 566 -6.68 2.33 -43.33
CA SER A 566 -6.98 2.35 -44.77
C SER A 566 -6.73 3.72 -45.38
N ASN A 567 -7.05 4.78 -44.64
CA ASN A 567 -6.82 6.18 -45.00
C ASN A 567 -6.12 6.92 -43.84
N PRO A 568 -4.83 6.65 -43.61
CA PRO A 568 -4.16 7.03 -42.40
C PRO A 568 -4.03 8.54 -42.23
N LYS A 569 -4.61 9.06 -41.15
CA LYS A 569 -4.41 10.41 -40.65
C LYS A 569 -3.77 10.32 -39.30
N LEU A 570 -2.67 11.07 -39.12
CA LEU A 570 -1.88 11.07 -37.89
C LEU A 570 -2.44 12.07 -36.90
N GLU A 571 -2.69 11.62 -35.67
CA GLU A 571 -2.99 12.45 -34.50
C GLU A 571 -1.91 12.25 -33.45
N ILE A 572 -1.49 13.30 -32.74
CA ILE A 572 -0.49 13.23 -31.69
C ILE A 572 -1.14 13.56 -30.36
N TYR A 573 -0.96 12.67 -29.39
CA TYR A 573 -1.39 12.87 -28.01
C TYR A 573 -0.18 12.93 -27.09
N ASN A 574 -0.10 14.00 -26.29
CA ASN A 574 1.05 14.33 -25.45
C ASN A 574 0.59 15.05 -24.16
N HIS A 575 1.44 15.88 -23.56
CA HIS A 575 1.09 16.66 -22.37
C HIS A 575 -0.14 17.59 -22.57
N ASN A 576 -0.46 17.99 -23.79
CA ASN A 576 -1.68 18.78 -24.07
C ASN A 576 -2.98 17.99 -23.81
N GLN A 577 -2.92 16.67 -23.78
CA GLN A 577 -4.00 15.78 -23.37
C GLN A 577 -3.78 15.22 -21.96
N GLY A 578 -2.90 15.83 -21.16
CA GLY A 578 -2.66 15.47 -19.78
C GLY A 578 -1.71 14.29 -19.56
N LEU A 579 -0.92 13.87 -20.56
CA LEU A 579 0.07 12.81 -20.37
C LEU A 579 1.20 13.30 -19.45
N ILE A 580 1.46 12.56 -18.36
CA ILE A 580 2.43 12.94 -17.33
C ILE A 580 3.88 12.95 -17.81
N ASP A 581 4.22 12.08 -18.75
CA ASP A 581 5.55 12.00 -19.34
C ASP A 581 5.42 11.57 -20.81
N GLU A 582 6.08 12.28 -21.72
CA GLU A 582 5.95 12.06 -23.16
C GLU A 582 6.76 10.86 -23.68
N ASN A 583 7.69 10.30 -22.89
CA ASN A 583 8.43 9.11 -23.31
C ASN A 583 7.61 7.86 -23.05
N VAL A 584 6.73 7.55 -23.99
CA VAL A 584 5.86 6.36 -23.92
C VAL A 584 6.64 5.12 -24.30
N ARG A 585 6.56 4.06 -23.49
CA ARG A 585 7.34 2.84 -23.59
C ARG A 585 6.57 1.67 -24.21
N SER A 586 5.37 1.41 -23.67
CA SER A 586 4.55 0.26 -24.06
C SER A 586 3.08 0.64 -24.16
N ILE A 587 2.33 -0.10 -24.96
CA ILE A 587 0.88 0.11 -25.15
C ILE A 587 0.17 -1.23 -25.12
N ILE A 588 -0.98 -1.28 -24.47
CA ILE A 588 -1.87 -2.45 -24.47
C ILE A 588 -3.33 -2.03 -24.31
N GLU A 589 -4.25 -2.86 -24.79
CA GLU A 589 -5.69 -2.71 -24.66
C GLU A 589 -6.23 -3.67 -23.58
N ASP A 590 -7.07 -3.17 -22.67
CA ASP A 590 -7.77 -4.01 -21.69
C ASP A 590 -8.97 -4.76 -22.29
N GLU A 591 -9.74 -5.49 -21.48
CA GLU A 591 -10.90 -6.25 -21.94
C GLU A 591 -12.10 -5.36 -22.31
N LYS A 592 -12.12 -4.10 -21.87
CA LYS A 592 -13.17 -3.11 -22.18
C LYS A 592 -12.84 -2.25 -23.40
N GLY A 593 -11.63 -2.42 -23.98
CA GLY A 593 -11.15 -1.64 -25.11
C GLY A 593 -10.52 -0.30 -24.72
N ASN A 594 -10.15 -0.09 -23.47
CA ASN A 594 -9.40 1.07 -23.03
C ASN A 594 -7.90 0.86 -23.31
N ILE A 595 -7.23 1.92 -23.72
CA ILE A 595 -5.80 1.89 -24.02
C ILE A 595 -5.00 2.30 -22.78
N TRP A 596 -4.05 1.45 -22.42
CA TRP A 596 -3.13 1.64 -21.29
C TRP A 596 -1.70 1.77 -21.80
N LEU A 597 -0.96 2.69 -21.16
CA LEU A 597 0.39 3.08 -21.54
C LEU A 597 1.33 2.97 -20.36
N SER A 598 2.59 2.62 -20.60
CA SER A 598 3.66 2.91 -19.64
C SER A 598 4.52 4.06 -20.15
N THR A 599 4.97 4.91 -19.23
CA THR A 599 5.84 6.08 -19.49
C THR A 599 6.97 6.12 -18.46
N ASN A 600 7.92 7.05 -18.58
CA ASN A 600 8.91 7.23 -17.52
C ASN A 600 8.30 7.85 -16.23
N GLY A 601 7.15 8.50 -16.34
CA GLY A 601 6.42 9.09 -15.20
C GLY A 601 5.44 8.14 -14.51
N GLY A 602 5.13 6.98 -15.10
CA GLY A 602 4.15 6.03 -14.57
C GLY A 602 3.31 5.32 -15.62
N ILE A 603 2.12 4.90 -15.23
CA ILE A 603 1.11 4.27 -16.10
C ILE A 603 0.05 5.30 -16.45
N ALA A 604 -0.45 5.30 -17.69
CA ALA A 604 -1.53 6.18 -18.11
C ALA A 604 -2.64 5.38 -18.83
N GLN A 605 -3.89 5.80 -18.65
CA GLN A 605 -5.07 5.29 -19.34
C GLN A 605 -5.62 6.38 -20.28
N TRP A 606 -5.94 6.04 -21.52
CA TRP A 606 -6.60 6.96 -22.43
C TRP A 606 -8.12 6.93 -22.25
N GLU A 607 -8.70 8.08 -21.90
CA GLU A 607 -10.15 8.31 -21.88
C GLU A 607 -10.60 8.91 -23.22
N SER A 608 -11.20 8.06 -24.06
CA SER A 608 -11.60 8.46 -25.42
C SER A 608 -12.69 9.52 -25.45
N ASP A 609 -13.61 9.50 -24.51
CA ASP A 609 -14.76 10.44 -24.45
C ASP A 609 -14.32 11.87 -24.09
N GLU A 610 -13.37 11.98 -23.17
CA GLU A 610 -12.83 13.25 -22.69
C GLU A 610 -11.56 13.67 -23.44
N LYS A 611 -11.01 12.79 -24.25
CA LYS A 611 -9.75 12.95 -25.00
C LYS A 611 -8.59 13.40 -24.12
N ARG A 612 -8.43 12.74 -22.97
CA ARG A 612 -7.36 13.00 -22.00
C ARG A 612 -6.76 11.71 -21.47
N PHE A 613 -5.62 11.84 -20.79
CA PHE A 613 -5.00 10.75 -20.04
C PHE A 613 -5.30 10.85 -18.55
N LEU A 614 -5.67 9.71 -17.95
CA LEU A 614 -5.59 9.51 -16.51
C LEU A 614 -4.23 8.90 -16.18
N ASN A 615 -3.52 9.51 -15.23
CA ASN A 615 -2.16 9.10 -14.89
C ASN A 615 -2.12 8.46 -13.50
N TYR A 616 -1.32 7.39 -13.39
CA TYR A 616 -1.10 6.64 -12.17
C TYR A 616 0.40 6.59 -11.90
N THR A 617 0.80 6.97 -10.69
CA THR A 617 2.20 7.12 -10.30
C THR A 617 2.57 6.21 -9.13
N TRP A 618 3.77 6.38 -8.61
CA TRP A 618 4.23 5.65 -7.43
C TRP A 618 3.33 5.86 -6.21
N HIS A 619 2.52 6.91 -6.18
CA HIS A 619 1.55 7.16 -5.11
C HIS A 619 0.42 6.12 -5.09
N GLN A 620 0.05 5.58 -6.25
CA GLN A 620 -0.94 4.51 -6.39
C GLN A 620 -0.33 3.10 -6.40
N GLY A 621 0.97 2.98 -6.13
CA GLY A 621 1.67 1.70 -6.11
C GLY A 621 2.44 1.37 -7.39
N VAL A 622 2.45 2.24 -8.39
CA VAL A 622 3.28 2.07 -9.59
C VAL A 622 4.77 2.12 -9.19
N PRO A 623 5.61 1.19 -9.63
CA PRO A 623 7.03 1.19 -9.27
C PRO A 623 7.72 2.46 -9.78
N ARG A 624 8.64 3.01 -8.96
CA ARG A 624 9.47 4.14 -9.37
C ARG A 624 10.50 3.71 -10.40
N GLY A 625 10.89 4.62 -11.28
CA GLY A 625 11.89 4.40 -12.31
C GLY A 625 11.27 4.17 -13.70
N ASP A 626 12.13 4.04 -14.70
CA ASP A 626 11.71 3.92 -16.10
C ASP A 626 11.05 2.58 -16.37
N PHE A 627 10.00 2.60 -17.21
CA PHE A 627 9.46 1.40 -17.82
C PHE A 627 10.28 1.00 -19.06
N MET A 628 10.11 -0.24 -19.52
CA MET A 628 10.88 -0.80 -20.62
C MET A 628 10.07 -0.82 -21.92
N ASP A 629 10.78 -0.63 -23.05
CA ASP A 629 10.18 -0.55 -24.39
C ASP A 629 9.51 -1.89 -24.77
N GLY A 630 8.22 -1.85 -25.08
CA GLY A 630 7.47 -3.04 -25.51
C GLY A 630 7.28 -4.12 -24.43
N SER A 631 7.72 -3.90 -23.19
CA SER A 631 7.62 -4.87 -22.10
C SER A 631 6.23 -4.83 -21.47
N VAL A 632 5.29 -5.51 -22.10
CA VAL A 632 3.88 -5.52 -21.67
C VAL A 632 3.18 -6.82 -22.07
N CYS A 633 2.30 -7.33 -21.21
CA CYS A 633 1.39 -8.43 -21.55
C CYS A 633 0.10 -8.38 -20.73
N LYS A 634 -0.89 -9.19 -21.14
CA LYS A 634 -2.20 -9.32 -20.50
C LYS A 634 -2.48 -10.79 -20.25
N ASP A 635 -3.01 -11.11 -19.04
CA ASP A 635 -3.44 -12.46 -18.72
C ASP A 635 -4.92 -12.71 -19.10
N LYS A 636 -5.35 -13.96 -18.94
CA LYS A 636 -6.73 -14.38 -19.21
C LYS A 636 -7.77 -13.85 -18.23
N ASN A 637 -7.34 -13.29 -17.08
CA ASN A 637 -8.21 -12.72 -16.06
C ASN A 637 -8.28 -11.18 -16.20
N GLY A 638 -7.69 -10.62 -17.25
CA GLY A 638 -7.66 -9.19 -17.54
C GLY A 638 -6.57 -8.41 -16.81
N TYR A 639 -5.69 -9.05 -16.04
CA TYR A 639 -4.54 -8.36 -15.44
C TYR A 639 -3.56 -7.90 -16.51
N LEU A 640 -3.12 -6.66 -16.40
CA LEU A 640 -2.08 -6.07 -17.22
C LEU A 640 -0.74 -6.07 -16.48
N PHE A 641 0.35 -6.33 -17.20
CA PHE A 641 1.71 -6.40 -16.67
C PHE A 641 2.62 -5.49 -17.49
N PHE A 642 3.44 -4.66 -16.84
CA PHE A 642 4.40 -3.77 -17.46
C PHE A 642 5.77 -3.91 -16.81
N GLY A 643 6.81 -4.15 -17.61
CA GLY A 643 8.19 -4.25 -17.11
C GLY A 643 8.82 -2.90 -16.83
N SER A 644 9.53 -2.80 -15.69
CA SER A 644 10.22 -1.60 -15.26
C SER A 644 11.62 -1.89 -14.71
N GLN A 645 12.37 -0.83 -14.39
CA GLN A 645 13.66 -0.93 -13.70
C GLN A 645 13.57 -1.55 -12.30
N ASN A 646 12.39 -1.54 -11.68
CA ASN A 646 12.18 -2.00 -10.32
C ASN A 646 11.18 -3.16 -10.21
N GLY A 647 11.15 -4.06 -11.20
CA GLY A 647 10.24 -5.19 -11.26
C GLY A 647 9.16 -5.03 -12.32
N ALA A 648 8.13 -5.89 -12.29
CA ALA A 648 6.99 -5.80 -13.17
C ALA A 648 5.78 -5.23 -12.43
N CYS A 649 5.28 -4.09 -12.89
CA CYS A 649 4.02 -3.51 -12.43
C CYS A 649 2.86 -4.35 -12.94
N TYR A 650 1.89 -4.71 -12.09
CA TYR A 650 0.67 -5.40 -12.52
C TYR A 650 -0.56 -4.88 -11.79
N PHE A 651 -1.70 -4.93 -12.46
CA PHE A 651 -2.99 -4.49 -11.92
C PHE A 651 -4.15 -5.04 -12.73
N ASN A 652 -5.35 -5.03 -12.14
CA ASN A 652 -6.58 -5.29 -12.86
C ASN A 652 -7.26 -3.94 -13.18
N PRO A 653 -7.44 -3.57 -14.47
CA PRO A 653 -8.09 -2.33 -14.88
C PRO A 653 -9.49 -2.12 -14.31
N GLU A 654 -10.23 -3.18 -14.00
CA GLU A 654 -11.57 -3.07 -13.40
C GLU A 654 -11.55 -2.48 -11.99
N GLN A 655 -10.42 -2.59 -11.28
CA GLN A 655 -10.25 -2.06 -9.93
C GLN A 655 -9.78 -0.60 -9.90
N THR A 656 -9.48 0.00 -11.06
CA THR A 656 -9.02 1.40 -11.12
C THR A 656 -10.16 2.42 -11.11
N THR A 657 -11.42 1.99 -11.23
CA THR A 657 -12.61 2.85 -11.37
C THR A 657 -13.44 2.98 -10.09
N GLU A 658 -12.89 2.68 -8.91
CA GLU A 658 -13.64 2.88 -7.67
C GLU A 658 -13.87 4.37 -7.42
N ASP A 659 -15.12 4.72 -7.02
CA ASP A 659 -15.53 6.05 -6.56
C ASP A 659 -14.59 6.52 -5.43
N ILE A 660 -13.65 7.37 -5.72
CA ILE A 660 -12.78 7.99 -4.72
C ILE A 660 -13.66 8.97 -3.93
N GLN A 661 -14.07 8.57 -2.73
CA GLN A 661 -14.68 9.49 -1.79
C GLN A 661 -13.61 10.46 -1.30
N ILE A 662 -13.51 11.62 -1.93
CA ILE A 662 -12.58 12.67 -1.52
C ILE A 662 -13.12 13.32 -0.26
N ALA A 663 -12.31 13.34 0.81
CA ALA A 663 -12.63 14.08 2.01
C ALA A 663 -12.72 15.59 1.72
N PRO A 664 -13.60 16.33 2.40
CA PRO A 664 -13.67 17.77 2.23
C PRO A 664 -12.37 18.45 2.68
N VAL A 665 -11.97 19.49 1.95
CA VAL A 665 -10.84 20.34 2.35
C VAL A 665 -11.16 21.04 3.66
N LYS A 666 -10.22 21.02 4.60
CA LYS A 666 -10.30 21.75 5.87
C LYS A 666 -9.17 22.76 5.98
N ILE A 667 -9.46 23.94 6.56
CA ILE A 667 -8.43 24.87 6.96
C ILE A 667 -7.77 24.34 8.24
N THR A 668 -6.49 24.00 8.16
CA THR A 668 -5.73 23.36 9.25
C THR A 668 -5.00 24.36 10.13
N GLY A 669 -4.82 25.59 9.66
CA GLY A 669 -4.19 26.65 10.46
C GLY A 669 -4.20 28.01 9.75
N VAL A 670 -4.23 29.07 10.55
CA VAL A 670 -3.98 30.42 10.09
C VAL A 670 -2.86 31.04 10.91
N LYS A 671 -1.79 31.46 10.27
CA LYS A 671 -0.62 32.03 10.89
C LYS A 671 -0.51 33.50 10.55
N SER A 672 -0.56 34.38 11.53
CA SER A 672 -0.44 35.83 11.30
C SER A 672 0.96 36.36 11.63
N TYR A 673 1.42 37.32 10.89
CA TYR A 673 2.74 37.95 11.05
C TYR A 673 2.56 39.45 11.33
N GLY A 674 3.17 39.93 12.42
CA GLY A 674 3.14 41.36 12.77
C GLY A 674 3.99 42.19 11.81
N ASN A 675 3.61 43.46 11.63
CA ASN A 675 4.25 44.41 10.71
C ASN A 675 5.72 44.75 11.03
N SER A 676 6.25 44.32 12.18
CA SER A 676 7.54 44.79 12.69
C SER A 676 8.71 43.85 12.45
N ASP A 677 8.49 42.60 12.05
CA ASP A 677 9.58 41.63 11.79
C ASP A 677 9.17 40.53 10.82
N PRO A 678 9.63 40.55 9.56
CA PRO A 678 9.39 39.51 8.58
C PRO A 678 10.06 38.15 8.95
N SER A 679 11.00 38.16 9.90
CA SER A 679 11.69 36.99 10.40
C SER A 679 10.97 36.33 11.59
N SER A 680 9.90 36.95 12.11
CA SER A 680 9.12 36.40 13.22
C SER A 680 8.49 35.06 12.84
N LYS A 681 8.48 34.10 13.80
CA LYS A 681 7.89 32.75 13.58
C LYS A 681 6.38 32.76 13.31
N GLY A 682 5.73 33.94 13.24
CA GLY A 682 4.28 34.11 13.12
C GLY A 682 3.51 33.51 14.31
N THR A 683 2.38 34.10 14.62
CA THR A 683 1.49 33.61 15.69
C THR A 683 0.34 32.80 15.10
N LEU A 684 0.09 31.60 15.58
CA LEU A 684 -1.05 30.79 15.17
C LEU A 684 -2.32 31.46 15.69
N ALA A 685 -3.26 31.77 14.82
CA ALA A 685 -4.55 32.32 15.18
C ALA A 685 -5.56 31.17 15.39
N PRO A 686 -6.34 31.17 16.48
CA PRO A 686 -7.35 30.13 16.72
C PRO A 686 -8.46 30.21 15.66
N ILE A 687 -8.92 29.05 15.20
CA ILE A 687 -10.05 28.90 14.29
C ILE A 687 -11.24 28.49 15.13
N VAL A 688 -12.22 29.37 15.30
CA VAL A 688 -13.43 29.11 16.09
C VAL A 688 -14.66 29.19 15.18
N ASN A 689 -15.44 28.11 15.05
CA ASN A 689 -16.61 28.04 14.16
C ASN A 689 -16.31 28.48 12.72
N ASP A 690 -15.21 27.97 12.15
CA ASP A 690 -14.70 28.30 10.81
C ASP A 690 -14.39 29.79 10.59
N LYS A 691 -14.17 30.53 11.69
CA LYS A 691 -13.80 31.96 11.66
C LYS A 691 -12.46 32.17 12.35
N VAL A 692 -11.71 33.12 11.84
CA VAL A 692 -10.45 33.60 12.40
C VAL A 692 -10.49 35.10 12.52
N ASP A 693 -10.25 35.61 13.73
CA ASP A 693 -10.14 37.02 13.98
C ASP A 693 -8.66 37.47 13.83
N LEU A 694 -8.39 38.26 12.81
CA LEU A 694 -7.07 38.82 12.57
C LEU A 694 -7.05 40.31 12.94
N SER A 695 -6.04 40.72 13.71
CA SER A 695 -5.83 42.16 13.98
C SER A 695 -5.44 42.88 12.69
N TYR A 696 -5.95 44.12 12.52
CA TYR A 696 -5.57 44.97 11.38
C TYR A 696 -4.05 45.26 11.31
N GLN A 697 -3.33 45.04 12.39
CA GLN A 697 -1.87 45.19 12.45
C GLN A 697 -1.13 44.01 11.82
N ASN A 698 -1.83 42.90 11.56
CA ASN A 698 -1.30 41.69 10.94
C ASN A 698 -1.72 41.63 9.49
N SER A 699 -1.09 42.43 8.65
CA SER A 699 -1.41 42.52 7.22
C SER A 699 -0.97 41.30 6.40
N THR A 700 -0.05 40.50 6.96
CA THR A 700 0.41 39.26 6.32
C THR A 700 -0.07 38.06 7.14
N PHE A 701 -0.71 37.11 6.48
CA PHE A 701 -1.11 35.87 7.09
C PHE A 701 -1.02 34.69 6.12
N THR A 702 -0.72 33.51 6.64
CA THR A 702 -0.67 32.26 5.88
C THR A 702 -1.83 31.36 6.30
N VAL A 703 -2.61 30.91 5.36
CA VAL A 703 -3.66 29.91 5.53
C VAL A 703 -3.09 28.55 5.13
N SER A 704 -3.16 27.56 6.01
CA SER A 704 -2.86 26.16 5.73
C SER A 704 -4.16 25.38 5.61
N PHE A 705 -4.20 24.42 4.72
CA PHE A 705 -5.39 23.58 4.49
C PHE A 705 -4.96 22.16 4.11
N SER A 706 -5.82 21.18 4.37
CA SER A 706 -5.58 19.78 3.98
C SER A 706 -6.90 19.03 3.77
N VAL A 707 -6.85 17.99 2.97
CA VAL A 707 -7.85 16.92 2.97
C VAL A 707 -7.39 15.87 3.99
N MET A 708 -8.24 15.51 4.95
CA MET A 708 -7.90 14.51 5.96
C MET A 708 -8.02 13.07 5.43
N ASP A 709 -7.83 12.89 4.13
CA ASP A 709 -7.75 11.57 3.47
C ASP A 709 -6.28 11.19 3.26
N PHE A 710 -5.74 10.43 4.19
CA PHE A 710 -4.32 10.05 4.21
C PHE A 710 -3.91 9.10 3.08
N SER A 711 -4.88 8.47 2.42
CA SER A 711 -4.66 7.56 1.28
C SER A 711 -4.27 8.32 0.02
N HIS A 712 -4.92 9.45 -0.24
CA HIS A 712 -4.80 10.22 -1.48
C HIS A 712 -4.07 11.56 -1.33
N THR A 713 -3.69 11.95 -0.12
CA THR A 713 -3.03 13.25 0.15
C THR A 713 -1.90 13.61 -0.82
N PRO A 714 -1.03 12.67 -1.26
CA PRO A 714 0.03 13.01 -2.22
C PRO A 714 -0.44 13.32 -3.65
N GLN A 715 -1.70 13.07 -3.96
CA GLN A 715 -2.29 13.25 -5.30
C GLN A 715 -3.25 14.43 -5.37
N VAL A 716 -3.47 15.08 -4.21
CA VAL A 716 -4.42 16.19 -4.12
C VAL A 716 -3.75 17.46 -4.63
N GLU A 717 -4.36 18.06 -5.64
CA GLU A 717 -4.05 19.41 -6.09
C GLU A 717 -5.09 20.38 -5.53
N TYR A 718 -4.64 21.55 -5.12
CA TYR A 718 -5.49 22.54 -4.49
C TYR A 718 -5.64 23.77 -5.37
N ALA A 719 -6.80 24.38 -5.28
CA ALA A 719 -7.05 25.71 -5.83
C ALA A 719 -7.88 26.53 -4.83
N TYR A 720 -7.74 27.84 -4.86
CA TYR A 720 -8.51 28.73 -4.00
C TYR A 720 -9.15 29.89 -4.76
N THR A 721 -10.20 30.43 -4.19
CA THR A 721 -10.77 31.71 -4.58
C THR A 721 -11.06 32.53 -3.32
N MET A 722 -11.05 33.85 -3.44
CA MET A 722 -11.35 34.75 -2.33
C MET A 722 -12.55 35.63 -2.70
N GLU A 723 -13.64 35.45 -1.95
CA GLU A 723 -14.82 36.32 -2.13
C GLU A 723 -14.45 37.79 -1.87
N GLY A 724 -14.92 38.68 -2.76
CA GLY A 724 -14.59 40.11 -2.71
C GLY A 724 -13.40 40.52 -3.57
N LEU A 725 -12.49 39.62 -3.97
CA LEU A 725 -11.39 39.89 -4.88
C LEU A 725 -11.63 39.41 -6.31
N GLY A 726 -12.70 38.66 -6.56
CA GLY A 726 -13.05 38.12 -7.88
C GLY A 726 -13.64 36.73 -7.82
N LYS A 727 -13.92 36.13 -9.01
CA LYS A 727 -14.40 34.75 -9.17
C LYS A 727 -13.35 33.83 -9.77
N THR A 728 -12.12 34.29 -9.89
CA THR A 728 -11.03 33.53 -10.49
C THR A 728 -10.49 32.53 -9.46
N TRP A 729 -10.34 31.28 -9.87
CA TRP A 729 -9.64 30.25 -9.10
C TRP A 729 -8.14 30.35 -9.37
N PHE A 730 -7.36 30.26 -8.31
CA PHE A 730 -5.91 30.23 -8.35
C PHE A 730 -5.42 28.84 -7.97
N GLU A 731 -4.76 28.17 -8.87
CA GLU A 731 -4.18 26.83 -8.63
C GLU A 731 -2.90 26.97 -7.79
N THR A 732 -2.76 26.10 -6.79
CA THR A 732 -1.55 26.02 -5.94
C THR A 732 -0.78 24.70 -6.18
N GLY A 733 -1.31 23.82 -7.04
CA GLY A 733 -0.78 22.48 -7.22
C GLY A 733 -0.89 21.67 -5.92
N ASP A 734 0.19 21.06 -5.50
CA ASP A 734 0.27 20.26 -4.27
C ASP A 734 0.59 21.12 -3.02
N GLU A 735 0.77 22.44 -3.16
CA GLU A 735 1.00 23.31 -2.01
C GLU A 735 -0.28 23.48 -1.19
N ASN A 736 -0.19 23.19 0.11
CA ASN A 736 -1.28 23.27 1.08
C ASN A 736 -1.27 24.57 1.91
N ARG A 737 -0.55 25.60 1.43
CA ARG A 737 -0.39 26.88 2.13
C ARG A 737 -0.44 28.04 1.17
N ILE A 738 -1.16 29.11 1.59
CA ILE A 738 -1.24 30.35 0.83
C ILE A 738 -0.93 31.51 1.76
N THR A 739 -0.05 32.40 1.33
CA THR A 739 0.27 33.60 2.09
C THR A 739 -0.33 34.84 1.42
N PHE A 740 -1.16 35.54 2.17
CA PHE A 740 -1.76 36.81 1.80
C PHE A 740 -0.98 37.95 2.44
N ARG A 741 -0.82 39.05 1.66
CA ARG A 741 -0.10 40.25 2.09
C ARG A 741 -0.92 41.52 1.86
#